data_f639bd76179f63c4593e7afd22189632
#
_entry.id   f639bd76179f63c4593e7afd22189632
#
_cell.length_a   1.000
_cell.length_b   1.000
_cell.length_c   1.000
_cell.angle_alpha   90.00
_cell.angle_beta   90.00
_cell.angle_gamma   90.00
#
_symmetry.space_group_name_H-M   'P 1'
#
loop_
_entity.id
_entity.type
_entity.pdbx_description
1 polymer ?
#
loop_
_entity_poly.entity_id
_entity_poly.type
_entity_poly.pdbx_seq_one_letter_code
_entity_poly.pdbx_strand_id
1 'polypeptide(L)'
;MCKINKDKIKREFIQKYKEKFGEDLEKGNNQQKYEALGSVIKSYISEDALETNRRYNETKEKQVYYFSMEFLLGRLLGDVLLNMGIYDMVKEALLELNIDLIELEEFEQDQGLGNGGLGRLAACFLDSMASLNIAGHGCGIRYKYGFFKQKIIDGKQVEISDDWLRLGNVWENRKIEKSQIVKFGGRVEVSYKNGRLVFNHVNYEPVLAVPYDTAIVGYENNVANNLRLWSAELVNNEFDFSLLKRGDFLHAIKYKNSVESISKVLYPEDSFYEGKKLRLKQQYFFVSAGVQSILSHYKKHIGDVRTFHQKVAIHINDTHPTLVIPELMRILLDEEGLSWDESWRITKNTVSYTNHTILAEALEKWPVEMFKELLPRIYMIINEINERFCKKLWKSYEGQWEKISRMAIIANDEIRMAHLAIVGSHSVNGVAKLHSEILKKEEMKDFYCFYPNKFNNKTNGITHRRWLLKCNKELTTLLKSTISDSFINHPIDLLNFEKYAYDKNIQQQLYKIKRNNKMRLAKKIYESNGIKVNIDSLFDVQVKRIHAYKRQTLNCLRIMDLYKRLIDNPSMDIVPRTFIFAGKAAPGYYLAKNIIELINAIANVVNNDTRVKDKIKVVFMENYSVSLAECIIPAADLSEQISTTTKEASGTSNMKFMMNGAITIATLDGANIEIRDEVKKDNIIIFGMEAREILNYMQFGGYSSIEEYNKNWRIKRVIEDLVNGTYSSDKGLFKPIYDNLILYNDEFFVLKDFQSYLEAQDKINNLYKDKYNWQKICGINIAHSGIFSSDRTIKEYATDIWGSELIYKNL
;
A
#
# COMPACT_ATOMS: atom_id res chain seq x y z
N MET A 1 -34.66 6.79 -11.48
CA MET A 1 -34.01 5.49 -11.12
C MET A 1 -35.07 4.50 -10.66
N CYS A 2 -35.14 3.32 -11.28
CA CYS A 2 -35.94 2.21 -10.75
C CYS A 2 -35.30 1.80 -9.40
N LYS A 3 -35.99 2.01 -8.27
CA LYS A 3 -35.43 1.69 -6.95
C LYS A 3 -34.97 0.22 -6.93
N ILE A 4 -33.71 0.00 -6.59
CA ILE A 4 -33.19 -1.35 -6.29
C ILE A 4 -33.98 -1.87 -5.11
N ASN A 5 -34.58 -3.08 -5.26
CA ASN A 5 -35.28 -3.76 -4.20
C ASN A 5 -34.97 -5.27 -4.24
N LYS A 6 -35.30 -5.95 -3.16
CA LYS A 6 -34.99 -7.36 -2.96
C LYS A 6 -35.49 -8.27 -4.10
N ASP A 7 -36.73 -8.07 -4.55
CA ASP A 7 -37.33 -8.90 -5.61
C ASP A 7 -36.68 -8.64 -6.98
N LYS A 8 -36.30 -7.41 -7.25
CA LYS A 8 -35.55 -7.05 -8.46
C LYS A 8 -34.19 -7.77 -8.47
N ILE A 9 -33.46 -7.70 -7.35
CA ILE A 9 -32.16 -8.36 -7.21
C ILE A 9 -32.27 -9.86 -7.46
N LYS A 10 -33.25 -10.54 -6.83
CA LYS A 10 -33.47 -11.99 -7.03
C LYS A 10 -33.73 -12.34 -8.49
N ARG A 11 -34.66 -11.61 -9.13
CA ARG A 11 -35.01 -11.87 -10.54
C ARG A 11 -33.81 -11.67 -11.46
N GLU A 12 -33.12 -10.54 -11.32
CA GLU A 12 -31.99 -10.23 -12.19
C GLU A 12 -30.80 -11.18 -11.94
N PHE A 13 -30.60 -11.62 -10.70
CA PHE A 13 -29.58 -12.60 -10.35
C PHE A 13 -29.89 -13.98 -10.99
N ILE A 14 -31.10 -14.49 -10.85
CA ILE A 14 -31.51 -15.77 -11.47
C ILE A 14 -31.42 -15.67 -13.00
N GLN A 15 -31.89 -14.56 -13.55
CA GLN A 15 -31.83 -14.35 -15.01
C GLN A 15 -30.38 -14.31 -15.50
N LYS A 16 -29.53 -13.52 -14.82
CA LYS A 16 -28.12 -13.36 -15.19
C LYS A 16 -27.34 -14.65 -15.08
N TYR A 17 -27.70 -15.47 -14.08
CA TYR A 17 -27.10 -16.79 -13.91
C TYR A 17 -27.43 -17.69 -15.11
N LYS A 18 -28.72 -17.77 -15.47
CA LYS A 18 -29.18 -18.56 -16.63
C LYS A 18 -28.58 -18.08 -17.96
N GLU A 19 -28.53 -16.78 -18.18
CA GLU A 19 -27.93 -16.19 -19.40
C GLU A 19 -26.44 -16.56 -19.52
N LYS A 20 -25.72 -16.57 -18.40
CA LYS A 20 -24.25 -16.74 -18.40
C LYS A 20 -23.84 -18.22 -18.47
N PHE A 21 -24.56 -19.09 -17.80
CA PHE A 21 -24.16 -20.50 -17.64
C PHE A 21 -25.09 -21.52 -18.34
N GLY A 22 -26.28 -21.11 -18.78
CA GLY A 22 -27.23 -22.01 -19.47
C GLY A 22 -27.80 -23.12 -18.55
N GLU A 23 -27.77 -22.94 -17.24
CA GLU A 23 -28.14 -23.89 -16.22
C GLU A 23 -29.08 -23.27 -15.18
N ASP A 24 -29.78 -24.12 -14.41
CA ASP A 24 -30.55 -23.65 -13.26
C ASP A 24 -29.63 -23.33 -12.06
N LEU A 25 -29.99 -22.29 -11.33
CA LEU A 25 -29.20 -21.74 -10.20
C LEU A 25 -28.86 -22.78 -9.13
N GLU A 26 -29.77 -23.76 -8.91
CA GLU A 26 -29.61 -24.83 -7.92
C GLU A 26 -28.46 -25.79 -8.24
N LYS A 27 -28.10 -25.92 -9.52
CA LYS A 27 -26.98 -26.77 -9.97
C LYS A 27 -25.65 -26.06 -9.93
N GLY A 28 -25.65 -24.72 -9.79
CA GLY A 28 -24.48 -23.90 -9.83
C GLY A 28 -23.58 -24.02 -8.61
N ASN A 29 -22.25 -23.93 -8.84
CA ASN A 29 -21.30 -23.79 -7.78
C ASN A 29 -21.20 -22.32 -7.30
N ASN A 30 -20.56 -22.09 -6.15
CA ASN A 30 -20.47 -20.75 -5.56
C ASN A 30 -19.68 -19.75 -6.42
N GLN A 31 -18.73 -20.19 -7.23
CA GLN A 31 -18.02 -19.33 -8.17
C GLN A 31 -18.97 -18.79 -9.26
N GLN A 32 -19.76 -19.65 -9.89
CA GLN A 32 -20.73 -19.24 -10.90
C GLN A 32 -21.76 -18.27 -10.31
N LYS A 33 -22.20 -18.53 -9.08
CA LYS A 33 -23.11 -17.66 -8.34
C LYS A 33 -22.46 -16.30 -8.04
N TYR A 34 -21.21 -16.28 -7.59
CA TYR A 34 -20.43 -15.04 -7.40
C TYR A 34 -20.34 -14.23 -8.70
N GLU A 35 -19.96 -14.87 -9.81
CA GLU A 35 -19.84 -14.18 -11.09
C GLU A 35 -21.18 -13.61 -11.60
N ALA A 36 -22.27 -14.32 -11.41
CA ALA A 36 -23.61 -13.83 -11.77
C ALA A 36 -24.01 -12.63 -10.91
N LEU A 37 -23.86 -12.74 -9.59
CA LEU A 37 -24.14 -11.66 -8.66
C LEU A 37 -23.28 -10.43 -8.94
N GLY A 38 -21.97 -10.60 -9.09
CA GLY A 38 -21.06 -9.53 -9.44
C GLY A 38 -21.43 -8.82 -10.74
N SER A 39 -21.91 -9.59 -11.74
CA SER A 39 -22.39 -9.03 -13.02
C SER A 39 -23.66 -8.17 -12.86
N VAL A 40 -24.59 -8.56 -11.98
CA VAL A 40 -25.78 -7.76 -11.67
C VAL A 40 -25.39 -6.47 -10.94
N ILE A 41 -24.58 -6.57 -9.91
CA ILE A 41 -24.12 -5.40 -9.15
C ILE A 41 -23.35 -4.44 -10.06
N LYS A 42 -22.46 -4.97 -10.91
CA LYS A 42 -21.74 -4.16 -11.90
C LYS A 42 -22.68 -3.41 -12.85
N SER A 43 -23.84 -3.97 -13.21
CA SER A 43 -24.78 -3.23 -14.07
C SER A 43 -25.33 -1.98 -13.38
N TYR A 44 -25.64 -2.06 -12.08
CA TYR A 44 -26.07 -0.90 -11.29
C TYR A 44 -24.97 0.17 -11.18
N ILE A 45 -23.75 -0.26 -10.89
CA ILE A 45 -22.60 0.64 -10.83
C ILE A 45 -22.36 1.33 -12.19
N SER A 46 -22.60 0.63 -13.29
CA SER A 46 -22.39 1.22 -14.63
C SER A 46 -23.34 2.38 -14.92
N GLU A 47 -24.56 2.36 -14.39
CA GLU A 47 -25.48 3.50 -14.46
C GLU A 47 -24.95 4.70 -13.70
N ASP A 48 -24.49 4.50 -12.45
CA ASP A 48 -23.88 5.55 -11.63
C ASP A 48 -22.60 6.11 -12.28
N ALA A 49 -21.77 5.25 -12.88
CA ALA A 49 -20.55 5.66 -13.58
C ALA A 49 -20.85 6.52 -14.82
N LEU A 50 -21.89 6.20 -15.57
CA LEU A 50 -22.33 7.01 -16.71
C LEU A 50 -22.80 8.39 -16.27
N GLU A 51 -23.61 8.46 -15.22
CA GLU A 51 -24.12 9.72 -14.66
C GLU A 51 -22.99 10.56 -14.09
N THR A 52 -22.06 9.93 -13.32
CA THR A 52 -20.87 10.57 -12.77
C THR A 52 -20.01 11.19 -13.90
N ASN A 53 -19.71 10.42 -14.96
CA ASN A 53 -18.92 10.93 -16.09
C ASN A 53 -19.65 12.07 -16.83
N ARG A 54 -20.97 11.98 -17.01
CA ARG A 54 -21.75 13.04 -17.63
C ARG A 54 -21.65 14.33 -16.81
N ARG A 55 -21.87 14.24 -15.50
CA ARG A 55 -21.72 15.37 -14.58
C ARG A 55 -20.33 16.02 -14.69
N TYR A 56 -19.26 15.24 -14.64
CA TYR A 56 -17.89 15.75 -14.73
C TYR A 56 -17.60 16.49 -16.04
N ASN A 57 -18.16 16.01 -17.17
CA ASN A 57 -18.00 16.67 -18.46
C ASN A 57 -18.81 17.96 -18.56
N GLU A 58 -20.02 18.01 -18.01
CA GLU A 58 -20.92 19.18 -18.02
C GLU A 58 -20.42 20.29 -17.08
N THR A 59 -20.04 19.93 -15.85
CA THR A 59 -19.59 20.92 -14.85
C THR A 59 -18.15 21.38 -15.07
N LYS A 60 -17.37 20.60 -15.84
CA LYS A 60 -15.94 20.85 -16.05
C LYS A 60 -15.18 21.02 -14.73
N GLU A 61 -15.61 20.30 -13.69
CA GLU A 61 -14.91 20.29 -12.42
C GLU A 61 -13.50 19.74 -12.54
N LYS A 62 -12.61 20.14 -11.63
CA LYS A 62 -11.20 19.74 -11.67
C LYS A 62 -11.06 18.25 -11.41
N GLN A 63 -10.41 17.55 -12.36
CA GLN A 63 -10.15 16.11 -12.32
C GLN A 63 -8.82 15.84 -11.63
N VAL A 64 -8.80 14.92 -10.68
CA VAL A 64 -7.60 14.45 -9.99
C VAL A 64 -7.23 13.06 -10.50
N TYR A 65 -5.99 12.89 -10.94
CA TYR A 65 -5.45 11.60 -11.37
C TYR A 65 -4.33 11.17 -10.45
N TYR A 66 -4.58 10.09 -9.70
CA TYR A 66 -3.64 9.51 -8.75
C TYR A 66 -2.85 8.39 -9.42
N PHE A 67 -1.59 8.66 -9.74
CA PHE A 67 -0.69 7.72 -10.41
C PHE A 67 0.05 6.89 -9.37
N SER A 68 -0.11 5.58 -9.42
CA SER A 68 0.55 4.67 -8.50
C SER A 68 0.96 3.37 -9.18
N MET A 69 2.10 2.84 -8.76
CA MET A 69 2.58 1.50 -9.15
C MET A 69 1.69 0.39 -8.60
N GLU A 70 0.99 0.64 -7.49
CA GLU A 70 0.18 -0.32 -6.76
C GLU A 70 -1.20 0.22 -6.43
N PHE A 71 -2.22 -0.65 -6.51
CA PHE A 71 -3.56 -0.43 -5.98
C PHE A 71 -4.05 -1.71 -5.29
N LEU A 72 -3.77 -1.85 -4.00
CA LEU A 72 -4.14 -3.04 -3.22
C LEU A 72 -5.60 -2.97 -2.78
N LEU A 73 -6.51 -3.24 -3.72
CA LEU A 73 -7.96 -3.10 -3.53
C LEU A 73 -8.53 -4.16 -2.56
N GLY A 74 -8.05 -5.39 -2.64
CA GLY A 74 -8.68 -6.53 -1.99
C GLY A 74 -9.94 -6.99 -2.71
N ARG A 75 -10.81 -7.74 -2.03
CA ARG A 75 -12.12 -8.15 -2.52
C ARG A 75 -13.05 -6.95 -2.65
N LEU A 76 -13.85 -6.90 -3.70
CA LEU A 76 -14.72 -5.76 -4.00
C LEU A 76 -16.20 -6.01 -3.68
N LEU A 77 -16.72 -7.24 -3.79
CA LEU A 77 -18.15 -7.50 -3.66
C LEU A 77 -18.76 -6.90 -2.39
N GLY A 78 -18.26 -7.29 -1.23
CA GLY A 78 -18.80 -6.77 0.03
C GLY A 78 -18.54 -5.29 0.27
N ASP A 79 -17.44 -4.76 -0.28
CA ASP A 79 -17.09 -3.33 -0.18
C ASP A 79 -18.04 -2.46 -1.03
N VAL A 80 -18.30 -2.90 -2.26
CA VAL A 80 -19.23 -2.26 -3.17
C VAL A 80 -20.66 -2.30 -2.62
N LEU A 81 -21.12 -3.46 -2.12
CA LEU A 81 -22.44 -3.58 -1.53
C LEU A 81 -22.63 -2.65 -0.31
N LEU A 82 -21.58 -2.53 0.50
CA LEU A 82 -21.56 -1.60 1.62
C LEU A 82 -21.68 -0.15 1.14
N ASN A 83 -20.83 0.25 0.19
CA ASN A 83 -20.79 1.61 -0.32
C ASN A 83 -22.08 2.00 -1.06
N MET A 84 -22.73 1.06 -1.72
CA MET A 84 -24.04 1.27 -2.34
C MET A 84 -25.21 1.29 -1.31
N GLY A 85 -24.97 0.97 -0.04
CA GLY A 85 -26.03 0.89 1.00
C GLY A 85 -27.00 -0.28 0.81
N ILE A 86 -26.62 -1.33 0.04
CA ILE A 86 -27.51 -2.46 -0.31
C ILE A 86 -27.05 -3.81 0.26
N TYR A 87 -26.04 -3.82 1.13
CA TYR A 87 -25.45 -5.06 1.63
C TYR A 87 -26.48 -6.00 2.28
N ASP A 88 -27.25 -5.48 3.22
CA ASP A 88 -28.23 -6.29 3.96
C ASP A 88 -29.38 -6.73 3.05
N MET A 89 -29.82 -5.88 2.13
CA MET A 89 -30.85 -6.20 1.13
C MET A 89 -30.42 -7.36 0.22
N VAL A 90 -29.18 -7.34 -0.26
CA VAL A 90 -28.61 -8.44 -1.09
C VAL A 90 -28.48 -9.70 -0.25
N LYS A 91 -28.00 -9.59 0.99
CA LYS A 91 -27.90 -10.74 1.90
C LYS A 91 -29.24 -11.42 2.13
N GLU A 92 -30.30 -10.66 2.40
CA GLU A 92 -31.64 -11.19 2.56
C GLU A 92 -32.18 -11.82 1.27
N ALA A 93 -31.97 -11.16 0.12
CA ALA A 93 -32.40 -11.69 -1.18
C ALA A 93 -31.75 -13.05 -1.50
N LEU A 94 -30.47 -13.21 -1.21
CA LEU A 94 -29.75 -14.47 -1.41
C LEU A 94 -30.17 -15.55 -0.40
N LEU A 95 -30.39 -15.16 0.85
CA LEU A 95 -30.85 -16.09 1.88
C LEU A 95 -32.21 -16.75 1.53
N GLU A 96 -33.12 -16.00 0.91
CA GLU A 96 -34.39 -16.56 0.38
C GLU A 96 -34.18 -17.57 -0.77
N LEU A 97 -32.98 -17.56 -1.39
CA LEU A 97 -32.55 -18.54 -2.40
C LEU A 97 -31.65 -19.64 -1.80
N ASN A 98 -31.55 -19.73 -0.47
CA ASN A 98 -30.66 -20.63 0.26
C ASN A 98 -29.18 -20.44 -0.10
N ILE A 99 -28.74 -19.19 -0.33
CA ILE A 99 -27.37 -18.82 -0.66
C ILE A 99 -26.82 -17.91 0.45
N ASP A 100 -25.66 -18.22 1.01
CA ASP A 100 -24.96 -17.36 1.95
C ASP A 100 -24.06 -16.37 1.20
N LEU A 101 -24.32 -15.06 1.35
CA LEU A 101 -23.49 -14.00 0.77
C LEU A 101 -22.04 -14.08 1.24
N ILE A 102 -21.80 -14.47 2.50
CA ILE A 102 -20.44 -14.54 3.07
C ILE A 102 -19.62 -15.62 2.36
N GLU A 103 -20.27 -16.77 2.06
CA GLU A 103 -19.61 -17.83 1.27
C GLU A 103 -19.28 -17.35 -0.15
N LEU A 104 -20.14 -16.55 -0.78
CA LEU A 104 -19.85 -15.98 -2.11
C LEU A 104 -18.70 -14.97 -2.07
N GLU A 105 -18.61 -14.13 -1.04
CA GLU A 105 -17.49 -13.20 -0.85
C GLU A 105 -16.16 -13.94 -0.71
N GLU A 106 -16.14 -15.16 -0.17
CA GLU A 106 -14.92 -15.95 -0.02
C GLU A 106 -14.38 -16.52 -1.35
N PHE A 107 -15.24 -16.65 -2.36
CA PHE A 107 -14.81 -17.05 -3.71
C PHE A 107 -14.12 -15.92 -4.48
N GLU A 108 -14.38 -14.66 -4.14
CA GLU A 108 -13.66 -13.55 -4.72
C GLU A 108 -12.20 -13.57 -4.27
N GLN A 109 -11.30 -13.57 -5.24
CA GLN A 109 -9.87 -13.49 -4.96
C GLN A 109 -9.45 -12.04 -4.69
N ASP A 110 -8.51 -11.84 -3.76
CA ASP A 110 -7.83 -10.56 -3.63
C ASP A 110 -7.11 -10.23 -4.94
N GLN A 111 -7.32 -9.03 -5.47
CA GLN A 111 -6.69 -8.63 -6.72
C GLN A 111 -5.17 -8.46 -6.56
N GLY A 112 -4.40 -9.06 -7.45
CA GLY A 112 -2.94 -9.04 -7.45
C GLY A 112 -2.34 -7.72 -7.93
N LEU A 113 -2.85 -6.59 -7.46
CA LEU A 113 -2.52 -5.25 -7.94
C LEU A 113 -1.65 -4.44 -6.97
N GLY A 114 -1.17 -5.04 -5.90
CA GLY A 114 -0.33 -4.38 -4.91
C GLY A 114 0.31 -5.35 -3.93
N ASN A 115 1.25 -4.86 -3.14
CA ASN A 115 1.99 -5.65 -2.18
C ASN A 115 1.76 -5.22 -0.72
N GLY A 116 1.74 -3.91 -0.44
CA GLY A 116 1.78 -3.44 0.94
C GLY A 116 1.11 -2.08 1.18
N GLY A 117 1.72 -1.30 2.09
CA GLY A 117 1.17 -0.03 2.57
C GLY A 117 0.91 1.00 1.47
N LEU A 118 1.82 1.12 0.51
CA LEU A 118 1.70 2.05 -0.62
C LEU A 118 0.43 1.78 -1.43
N GLY A 119 0.24 0.53 -1.86
CA GLY A 119 -0.92 0.15 -2.67
C GLY A 119 -2.23 0.18 -1.89
N ARG A 120 -2.20 -0.16 -0.59
CA ARG A 120 -3.42 -0.06 0.23
C ARG A 120 -3.79 1.39 0.52
N LEU A 121 -2.82 2.29 0.71
CA LEU A 121 -3.08 3.72 0.83
C LEU A 121 -3.76 4.27 -0.43
N ALA A 122 -3.23 3.94 -1.62
CA ALA A 122 -3.83 4.32 -2.90
C ALA A 122 -5.29 3.86 -3.01
N ALA A 123 -5.59 2.62 -2.60
CA ALA A 123 -6.95 2.09 -2.56
C ALA A 123 -7.86 2.84 -1.57
N CYS A 124 -7.35 3.19 -0.36
CA CYS A 124 -8.09 4.00 0.60
C CYS A 124 -8.38 5.41 0.07
N PHE A 125 -7.44 5.99 -0.66
CA PHE A 125 -7.59 7.34 -1.23
C PHE A 125 -8.63 7.35 -2.37
N LEU A 126 -8.66 6.32 -3.22
CA LEU A 126 -9.72 6.21 -4.23
C LEU A 126 -11.11 6.12 -3.61
N ASP A 127 -11.27 5.27 -2.59
CA ASP A 127 -12.52 5.15 -1.83
C ASP A 127 -12.95 6.49 -1.22
N SER A 128 -12.01 7.20 -0.58
CA SER A 128 -12.31 8.51 0.02
C SER A 128 -12.62 9.58 -1.02
N MET A 129 -11.90 9.61 -2.16
CA MET A 129 -12.22 10.57 -3.23
C MET A 129 -13.65 10.35 -3.76
N ALA A 130 -14.05 9.10 -4.00
CA ALA A 130 -15.41 8.79 -4.45
C ALA A 130 -16.46 9.16 -3.38
N SER A 131 -16.20 8.81 -2.12
CA SER A 131 -17.13 9.09 -1.00
C SER A 131 -17.29 10.57 -0.69
N LEU A 132 -16.26 11.38 -0.99
CA LEU A 132 -16.26 12.84 -0.80
C LEU A 132 -16.72 13.62 -2.05
N ASN A 133 -17.25 12.97 -3.07
CA ASN A 133 -17.66 13.58 -4.33
C ASN A 133 -16.52 14.31 -5.08
N ILE A 134 -15.27 13.90 -4.91
CA ILE A 134 -14.13 14.43 -5.65
C ILE A 134 -13.98 13.64 -6.95
N ALA A 135 -13.83 14.33 -8.08
CA ALA A 135 -13.55 13.72 -9.37
C ALA A 135 -12.13 13.13 -9.40
N GLY A 136 -11.93 11.99 -8.74
CA GLY A 136 -10.65 11.37 -8.49
C GLY A 136 -10.50 10.00 -9.13
N HIS A 137 -9.45 9.82 -9.95
CA HIS A 137 -9.22 8.63 -10.75
C HIS A 137 -7.86 8.01 -10.43
N GLY A 138 -7.79 6.68 -10.44
CA GLY A 138 -6.52 5.95 -10.34
C GLY A 138 -5.93 5.64 -11.71
N CYS A 139 -4.59 5.64 -11.81
CA CYS A 139 -3.86 5.23 -13.00
C CYS A 139 -2.68 4.33 -12.61
N GLY A 140 -2.62 3.11 -13.15
CA GLY A 140 -1.59 2.12 -12.83
C GLY A 140 -1.45 1.02 -13.88
N ILE A 141 -0.86 -0.11 -13.49
CA ILE A 141 -0.64 -1.28 -14.33
C ILE A 141 -1.57 -2.42 -13.91
N ARG A 142 -2.12 -3.14 -14.89
CA ARG A 142 -2.88 -4.37 -14.69
C ARG A 142 -1.93 -5.57 -14.67
N TYR A 143 -1.40 -5.93 -13.53
CA TYR A 143 -0.50 -7.06 -13.39
C TYR A 143 -1.23 -8.38 -13.55
N LYS A 144 -0.76 -9.23 -14.47
CA LYS A 144 -1.38 -10.53 -14.73
C LYS A 144 -1.20 -11.50 -13.57
N TYR A 145 -0.02 -11.48 -12.94
CA TYR A 145 0.37 -12.43 -11.89
C TYR A 145 0.67 -11.75 -10.55
N GLY A 146 0.26 -10.49 -10.38
CA GLY A 146 0.47 -9.75 -9.15
C GLY A 146 1.93 -9.60 -8.75
N PHE A 147 2.21 -9.54 -7.43
CA PHE A 147 3.56 -9.61 -6.89
C PHE A 147 4.03 -11.08 -6.85
N PHE A 148 3.46 -11.87 -5.99
CA PHE A 148 3.50 -13.35 -5.93
C PHE A 148 2.53 -13.85 -4.86
N LYS A 149 2.13 -15.09 -4.94
CA LYS A 149 1.47 -15.81 -3.86
C LYS A 149 2.51 -16.50 -3.00
N GLN A 150 2.50 -16.24 -1.69
CA GLN A 150 3.44 -16.83 -0.74
C GLN A 150 2.94 -18.19 -0.27
N LYS A 151 3.82 -19.18 -0.31
CA LYS A 151 3.69 -20.46 0.37
C LYS A 151 4.79 -20.63 1.40
N ILE A 152 4.49 -21.33 2.48
CA ILE A 152 5.49 -21.76 3.46
C ILE A 152 5.70 -23.26 3.31
N ILE A 153 6.89 -23.65 2.85
CA ILE A 153 7.27 -25.05 2.68
C ILE A 153 8.54 -25.28 3.52
N ASP A 154 8.49 -26.24 4.41
CA ASP A 154 9.59 -26.53 5.35
C ASP A 154 10.08 -25.29 6.12
N GLY A 155 9.15 -24.42 6.51
CA GLY A 155 9.45 -23.18 7.21
C GLY A 155 9.92 -22.02 6.33
N LYS A 156 10.15 -22.23 5.05
CA LYS A 156 10.72 -21.26 4.09
C LYS A 156 9.63 -20.63 3.23
N GLN A 157 9.83 -19.34 2.89
CA GLN A 157 9.00 -18.69 1.88
C GLN A 157 9.33 -19.23 0.49
N VAL A 158 8.30 -19.67 -0.21
CA VAL A 158 8.31 -20.02 -1.64
C VAL A 158 7.37 -19.10 -2.38
N GLU A 159 7.85 -18.49 -3.45
CA GLU A 159 7.09 -17.58 -4.31
C GLU A 159 6.48 -18.39 -5.48
N ILE A 160 5.15 -18.29 -5.62
CA ILE A 160 4.43 -18.84 -6.77
C ILE A 160 3.62 -17.75 -7.46
N SER A 161 3.27 -17.94 -8.73
CA SER A 161 2.46 -16.97 -9.47
C SER A 161 1.12 -16.72 -8.78
N ASP A 162 0.76 -15.44 -8.60
CA ASP A 162 -0.56 -15.04 -8.12
C ASP A 162 -1.50 -14.90 -9.33
N ASP A 163 -2.03 -16.02 -9.79
CA ASP A 163 -2.92 -16.09 -10.97
C ASP A 163 -4.36 -15.69 -10.63
N TRP A 164 -4.52 -14.48 -10.09
CA TRP A 164 -5.79 -13.94 -9.62
C TRP A 164 -6.82 -13.73 -10.76
N LEU A 165 -6.37 -13.68 -12.00
CA LEU A 165 -7.18 -13.53 -13.20
C LEU A 165 -7.61 -14.85 -13.84
N ARG A 166 -7.20 -15.98 -13.27
CA ARG A 166 -7.48 -17.31 -13.86
C ARG A 166 -8.97 -17.56 -14.12
N LEU A 167 -9.82 -17.05 -13.26
CA LEU A 167 -11.27 -17.19 -13.34
C LEU A 167 -11.95 -15.93 -13.89
N GLY A 168 -11.15 -14.99 -14.44
CA GLY A 168 -11.66 -13.70 -14.87
C GLY A 168 -11.79 -12.70 -13.70
N ASN A 169 -12.16 -11.47 -14.03
CA ASN A 169 -12.49 -10.43 -13.08
C ASN A 169 -13.77 -9.72 -13.50
N VAL A 170 -14.85 -9.93 -12.77
CA VAL A 170 -16.17 -9.40 -13.10
C VAL A 170 -16.21 -7.87 -13.08
N TRP A 171 -15.33 -7.22 -12.29
CA TRP A 171 -15.37 -5.78 -12.02
C TRP A 171 -14.76 -4.91 -13.11
N GLU A 172 -13.87 -5.45 -13.94
CA GLU A 172 -13.16 -4.66 -14.95
C GLU A 172 -13.87 -4.64 -16.31
N ASN A 173 -13.67 -3.54 -17.04
CA ASN A 173 -14.13 -3.34 -18.41
C ASN A 173 -12.94 -3.04 -19.32
N ARG A 174 -12.64 -3.93 -20.27
CA ARG A 174 -11.63 -3.70 -21.31
C ARG A 174 -12.12 -2.66 -22.33
N LYS A 175 -11.31 -1.63 -22.60
CA LYS A 175 -11.64 -0.50 -23.47
C LYS A 175 -10.63 -0.37 -24.61
N ILE A 176 -10.65 -1.32 -25.56
CA ILE A 176 -9.67 -1.40 -26.67
C ILE A 176 -9.66 -0.11 -27.51
N GLU A 177 -10.81 0.53 -27.68
CA GLU A 177 -10.97 1.77 -28.43
C GLU A 177 -10.30 3.00 -27.78
N LYS A 178 -9.86 2.87 -26.54
CA LYS A 178 -9.14 3.90 -25.77
C LYS A 178 -7.67 3.57 -25.58
N SER A 179 -7.16 2.58 -26.33
CA SER A 179 -5.75 2.18 -26.26
C SER A 179 -4.82 3.31 -26.71
N GLN A 180 -3.61 3.29 -26.14
CA GLN A 180 -2.55 4.26 -26.46
C GLN A 180 -1.30 3.51 -26.94
N ILE A 181 -0.50 4.14 -27.78
CA ILE A 181 0.80 3.58 -28.20
C ILE A 181 1.90 4.19 -27.35
N VAL A 182 2.66 3.35 -26.67
CA VAL A 182 3.86 3.73 -25.93
C VAL A 182 5.08 3.30 -26.71
N LYS A 183 6.05 4.20 -26.85
CA LYS A 183 7.23 4.03 -27.70
C LYS A 183 8.48 3.83 -26.84
N PHE A 184 9.23 2.77 -27.12
CA PHE A 184 10.51 2.46 -26.46
C PHE A 184 11.66 2.37 -27.45
N GLY A 185 12.87 2.66 -27.00
CA GLY A 185 14.08 2.54 -27.81
C GLY A 185 14.08 3.48 -29.02
N GLY A 186 14.77 3.07 -30.08
CA GLY A 186 14.92 3.88 -31.29
C GLY A 186 15.86 5.07 -31.13
N ARG A 187 15.64 6.10 -31.93
CA ARG A 187 16.42 7.34 -31.89
C ARG A 187 15.58 8.57 -32.18
N VAL A 188 16.07 9.74 -31.79
CA VAL A 188 15.43 11.03 -32.05
C VAL A 188 16.19 11.74 -33.17
N GLU A 189 15.49 12.03 -34.26
CA GLU A 189 15.97 12.86 -35.36
C GLU A 189 15.52 14.29 -35.11
N VAL A 190 16.48 15.21 -35.05
CA VAL A 190 16.22 16.63 -34.83
C VAL A 190 16.31 17.37 -36.16
N SER A 191 15.27 18.12 -36.47
CA SER A 191 15.21 18.97 -37.68
C SER A 191 14.73 20.39 -37.33
N TYR A 192 14.95 21.33 -38.23
CA TYR A 192 14.50 22.70 -38.04
C TYR A 192 13.42 22.99 -39.08
N LYS A 193 12.20 23.28 -38.64
CA LYS A 193 11.05 23.57 -39.50
C LYS A 193 10.30 24.80 -39.00
N ASN A 194 10.01 25.76 -39.89
CA ASN A 194 9.23 26.96 -39.57
C ASN A 194 9.71 27.73 -38.31
N GLY A 195 11.04 27.86 -38.15
CA GLY A 195 11.62 28.55 -37.01
C GLY A 195 11.64 27.78 -35.70
N ARG A 196 11.35 26.48 -35.73
CA ARG A 196 11.30 25.62 -34.51
C ARG A 196 12.08 24.34 -34.71
N LEU A 197 12.63 23.82 -33.59
CA LEU A 197 13.15 22.47 -33.51
C LEU A 197 11.99 21.46 -33.48
N VAL A 198 12.07 20.46 -34.35
CA VAL A 198 11.12 19.34 -34.43
C VAL A 198 11.88 18.07 -34.11
N PHE A 199 11.34 17.30 -33.21
CA PHE A 199 11.91 16.05 -32.71
C PHE A 199 11.09 14.87 -33.20
N ASN A 200 11.64 14.08 -34.12
CA ASN A 200 10.99 12.90 -34.66
C ASN A 200 11.55 11.63 -34.01
N HIS A 201 10.74 10.91 -33.25
CA HIS A 201 11.11 9.62 -32.70
C HIS A 201 10.94 8.53 -33.76
N VAL A 202 12.03 7.92 -34.19
CA VAL A 202 12.07 6.92 -35.27
C VAL A 202 12.66 5.59 -34.80
N ASN A 203 12.32 4.50 -35.50
CA ASN A 203 12.78 3.13 -35.22
C ASN A 203 12.51 2.66 -33.78
N TYR A 204 11.44 3.12 -33.17
CA TYR A 204 11.01 2.72 -31.83
C TYR A 204 10.28 1.36 -31.83
N GLU A 205 10.26 0.71 -30.68
CA GLU A 205 9.43 -0.46 -30.40
C GLU A 205 8.08 0.00 -29.85
N PRO A 206 6.98 -0.18 -30.59
CA PRO A 206 5.66 0.25 -30.13
C PRO A 206 5.04 -0.82 -29.21
N VAL A 207 4.47 -0.40 -28.11
CA VAL A 207 3.66 -1.22 -27.22
C VAL A 207 2.26 -0.66 -27.15
N LEU A 208 1.24 -1.48 -27.37
CA LEU A 208 -0.15 -1.11 -27.21
C LEU A 208 -0.53 -1.19 -25.72
N ALA A 209 -0.83 -0.04 -25.13
CA ALA A 209 -1.38 0.04 -23.78
C ALA A 209 -2.91 -0.01 -23.88
N VAL A 210 -3.48 -1.15 -23.44
CA VAL A 210 -4.93 -1.37 -23.45
C VAL A 210 -5.48 -1.11 -22.06
N PRO A 211 -6.43 -0.15 -21.88
CA PRO A 211 -6.97 0.16 -20.58
C PRO A 211 -8.08 -0.80 -20.15
N TYR A 212 -8.06 -1.14 -18.88
CA TYR A 212 -9.11 -1.82 -18.15
C TYR A 212 -9.61 -0.90 -17.05
N ASP A 213 -10.88 -0.59 -17.09
CA ASP A 213 -11.52 0.34 -16.17
C ASP A 213 -12.32 -0.42 -15.10
N THR A 214 -12.07 -0.10 -13.83
CA THR A 214 -12.82 -0.59 -12.66
C THR A 214 -13.47 0.61 -11.97
N ALA A 215 -14.77 0.53 -11.73
CA ALA A 215 -15.49 1.57 -11.01
C ALA A 215 -15.18 1.54 -9.50
N ILE A 216 -14.92 2.69 -8.92
CA ILE A 216 -14.71 2.92 -7.49
C ILE A 216 -15.94 3.67 -6.96
N VAL A 217 -16.75 2.96 -6.19
CA VAL A 217 -18.05 3.45 -5.71
C VAL A 217 -17.90 4.24 -4.43
N GLY A 218 -18.46 5.43 -4.37
CA GLY A 218 -18.55 6.25 -3.16
C GLY A 218 -19.65 5.77 -2.21
N TYR A 219 -19.51 6.10 -0.93
CA TYR A 219 -20.45 5.67 0.10
C TYR A 219 -21.80 6.42 -0.01
N GLU A 220 -22.87 5.70 -0.34
CA GLU A 220 -24.27 6.15 -0.41
C GLU A 220 -24.51 7.48 -1.17
N ASN A 221 -23.68 7.80 -2.16
CA ASN A 221 -23.72 9.07 -2.89
C ASN A 221 -23.86 8.92 -4.42
N ASN A 222 -24.01 7.71 -4.94
CA ASN A 222 -24.13 7.38 -6.38
C ASN A 222 -22.95 7.90 -7.23
N VAL A 223 -21.80 8.13 -6.64
CA VAL A 223 -20.57 8.47 -7.37
C VAL A 223 -19.81 7.19 -7.68
N ALA A 224 -19.40 7.05 -8.94
CA ALA A 224 -18.50 5.98 -9.36
C ALA A 224 -17.33 6.58 -10.16
N ASN A 225 -16.21 6.75 -9.47
CA ASN A 225 -14.94 7.15 -10.05
C ASN A 225 -14.28 5.99 -10.81
N ASN A 226 -13.20 6.24 -11.53
CA ASN A 226 -12.55 5.23 -12.36
C ASN A 226 -11.14 4.91 -11.87
N LEU A 227 -10.82 3.62 -11.74
CA LEU A 227 -9.46 3.11 -11.70
C LEU A 227 -9.12 2.53 -13.06
N ARG A 228 -8.21 3.18 -13.79
CA ARG A 228 -7.71 2.73 -15.09
C ARG A 228 -6.37 2.03 -14.96
N LEU A 229 -6.36 0.76 -15.33
CA LEU A 229 -5.16 -0.05 -15.32
C LEU A 229 -4.78 -0.46 -16.75
N TRP A 230 -3.50 -0.34 -17.06
CA TRP A 230 -2.98 -0.58 -18.39
C TRP A 230 -2.39 -1.98 -18.54
N SER A 231 -2.79 -2.70 -19.58
CA SER A 231 -2.21 -3.97 -20.02
C SER A 231 -1.34 -3.74 -21.24
N ALA A 232 -0.13 -4.30 -21.24
CA ALA A 232 0.77 -4.22 -22.39
C ALA A 232 0.46 -5.35 -23.39
N GLU A 233 0.12 -4.96 -24.61
CA GLU A 233 -0.26 -5.85 -25.72
C GLU A 233 0.50 -5.49 -27.00
N LEU A 234 0.52 -6.40 -27.95
CA LEU A 234 1.08 -6.14 -29.28
C LEU A 234 0.18 -5.15 -30.06
N VAL A 235 0.78 -4.23 -30.81
CA VAL A 235 0.05 -3.24 -31.63
C VAL A 235 -0.78 -3.92 -32.70
N ASN A 236 -0.21 -4.89 -33.38
CA ASN A 236 -0.94 -5.75 -34.29
C ASN A 236 -1.04 -7.12 -33.64
N ASN A 237 -2.26 -7.67 -33.49
CA ASN A 237 -2.48 -9.05 -33.04
C ASN A 237 -1.94 -10.08 -34.03
N GLU A 238 -1.27 -9.65 -35.07
CA GLU A 238 -0.58 -10.48 -36.02
C GLU A 238 0.67 -11.05 -35.32
N PHE A 239 0.46 -12.21 -34.78
CA PHE A 239 1.53 -13.21 -34.75
C PHE A 239 2.09 -13.19 -36.17
N ASP A 240 3.32 -12.70 -36.36
CA ASP A 240 3.87 -12.59 -37.71
C ASP A 240 3.99 -13.99 -38.33
N PHE A 241 2.91 -14.41 -38.98
CA PHE A 241 2.86 -15.67 -39.69
C PHE A 241 3.96 -15.79 -40.74
N SER A 242 4.58 -14.67 -41.16
CA SER A 242 5.73 -14.69 -42.05
C SER A 242 6.99 -15.21 -41.36
N LEU A 243 7.16 -14.89 -40.08
CA LEU A 243 8.21 -15.45 -39.22
C LEU A 243 7.96 -16.95 -38.95
N LEU A 244 6.70 -17.32 -38.71
CA LEU A 244 6.33 -18.74 -38.58
C LEU A 244 6.63 -19.55 -39.86
N LYS A 245 6.29 -18.99 -41.01
CA LYS A 245 6.59 -19.63 -42.32
C LYS A 245 8.08 -19.76 -42.59
N ARG A 246 8.90 -18.87 -42.01
CA ARG A 246 10.37 -18.94 -42.09
C ARG A 246 10.99 -19.81 -41.02
N GLY A 247 10.20 -20.43 -40.14
CA GLY A 247 10.68 -21.26 -39.04
C GLY A 247 11.25 -20.49 -37.85
N ASP A 248 11.06 -19.16 -37.79
CA ASP A 248 11.61 -18.29 -36.75
C ASP A 248 10.62 -18.05 -35.60
N PHE A 249 10.13 -19.16 -35.04
CA PHE A 249 9.21 -19.17 -33.91
C PHE A 249 9.78 -18.46 -32.67
N LEU A 250 11.08 -18.58 -32.45
CA LEU A 250 11.73 -18.04 -31.27
C LEU A 250 11.71 -16.51 -31.26
N HIS A 251 11.91 -15.85 -32.40
CA HIS A 251 11.86 -14.40 -32.49
C HIS A 251 10.44 -13.84 -32.26
N ALA A 252 9.44 -14.47 -32.88
CA ALA A 252 8.03 -14.05 -32.71
C ALA A 252 7.58 -14.19 -31.24
N ILE A 253 7.93 -15.30 -30.57
CA ILE A 253 7.63 -15.54 -29.15
C ILE A 253 8.43 -14.59 -28.26
N LYS A 254 9.70 -14.34 -28.55
CA LYS A 254 10.58 -13.47 -27.76
C LYS A 254 10.05 -12.03 -27.75
N TYR A 255 9.65 -11.49 -28.91
CA TYR A 255 9.08 -10.14 -29.00
C TYR A 255 7.77 -10.04 -28.22
N LYS A 256 6.83 -11.00 -28.44
CA LYS A 256 5.59 -11.05 -27.68
C LYS A 256 5.84 -11.09 -26.17
N ASN A 257 6.74 -11.96 -25.72
CA ASN A 257 7.06 -12.06 -24.30
C ASN A 257 7.70 -10.78 -23.75
N SER A 258 8.53 -10.08 -24.51
CA SER A 258 9.12 -8.81 -24.11
C SER A 258 8.09 -7.71 -23.89
N VAL A 259 7.07 -7.63 -24.75
CA VAL A 259 5.96 -6.68 -24.62
C VAL A 259 5.07 -7.05 -23.42
N GLU A 260 4.59 -8.30 -23.37
CA GLU A 260 3.69 -8.74 -22.31
C GLU A 260 4.34 -8.71 -20.93
N SER A 261 5.68 -8.86 -20.84
CA SER A 261 6.41 -8.84 -19.56
C SER A 261 6.22 -7.52 -18.79
N ILE A 262 5.96 -6.42 -19.49
CA ILE A 262 5.74 -5.10 -18.89
C ILE A 262 4.58 -5.13 -17.88
N SER A 263 3.52 -5.89 -18.15
CA SER A 263 2.35 -5.99 -17.27
C SER A 263 2.17 -7.39 -16.65
N LYS A 264 3.22 -8.23 -16.59
CA LYS A 264 3.11 -9.57 -16.00
C LYS A 264 3.18 -9.57 -14.48
N VAL A 265 4.21 -8.95 -13.90
CA VAL A 265 4.47 -9.00 -12.46
C VAL A 265 4.76 -7.62 -11.89
N LEU A 266 4.31 -7.38 -10.68
CA LEU A 266 4.66 -6.22 -9.87
C LEU A 266 6.06 -6.43 -9.28
N TYR A 267 6.93 -5.44 -9.38
CA TYR A 267 8.31 -5.46 -8.85
C TYR A 267 9.14 -6.67 -9.31
N PRO A 268 9.47 -6.76 -10.62
CA PRO A 268 10.46 -7.73 -11.06
C PRO A 268 11.78 -7.52 -10.32
N GLU A 269 12.53 -8.60 -10.14
CA GLU A 269 13.85 -8.57 -9.48
C GLU A 269 14.80 -7.61 -10.20
N ASP A 270 15.32 -6.61 -9.48
CA ASP A 270 16.09 -5.49 -10.02
C ASP A 270 17.58 -5.48 -9.61
N SER A 271 18.07 -6.57 -9.04
CA SER A 271 19.51 -6.75 -8.81
C SER A 271 20.29 -6.90 -10.14
N PHE A 272 19.60 -7.27 -11.23
CA PHE A 272 20.16 -7.44 -12.57
C PHE A 272 19.73 -6.32 -13.51
N TYR A 273 20.56 -6.03 -14.53
CA TYR A 273 20.31 -4.98 -15.52
C TYR A 273 18.94 -5.12 -16.21
N GLU A 274 18.58 -6.32 -16.66
CA GLU A 274 17.31 -6.58 -17.36
C GLU A 274 16.09 -6.34 -16.47
N GLY A 275 16.19 -6.67 -15.18
CA GLY A 275 15.13 -6.38 -14.21
C GLY A 275 14.97 -4.89 -13.95
N LYS A 276 16.07 -4.16 -13.79
CA LYS A 276 16.05 -2.68 -13.72
C LYS A 276 15.41 -2.07 -14.95
N LYS A 277 15.83 -2.53 -16.16
CA LYS A 277 15.29 -2.06 -17.44
C LYS A 277 13.79 -2.34 -17.55
N LEU A 278 13.33 -3.50 -17.10
CA LEU A 278 11.91 -3.84 -17.08
C LEU A 278 11.12 -2.93 -16.11
N ARG A 279 11.64 -2.63 -14.92
CA ARG A 279 11.01 -1.68 -13.99
C ARG A 279 10.89 -0.28 -14.59
N LEU A 280 11.92 0.19 -15.27
CA LEU A 280 11.87 1.49 -15.96
C LEU A 280 10.84 1.46 -17.11
N LYS A 281 10.77 0.34 -17.87
CA LYS A 281 9.71 0.13 -18.89
C LYS A 281 8.32 0.20 -18.26
N GLN A 282 8.09 -0.47 -17.14
CA GLN A 282 6.81 -0.42 -16.42
C GLN A 282 6.41 0.98 -16.02
N GLN A 283 7.33 1.75 -15.43
CA GLN A 283 7.08 3.12 -14.99
C GLN A 283 6.71 4.04 -16.16
N TYR A 284 7.46 3.99 -17.26
CA TYR A 284 7.15 4.81 -18.42
C TYR A 284 5.88 4.35 -19.15
N PHE A 285 5.63 3.05 -19.19
CA PHE A 285 4.47 2.46 -19.85
C PHE A 285 3.15 3.03 -19.32
N PHE A 286 2.86 2.93 -18.05
CA PHE A 286 1.57 3.40 -17.52
C PHE A 286 1.50 4.93 -17.43
N VAL A 287 2.65 5.58 -17.22
CA VAL A 287 2.74 7.04 -17.22
C VAL A 287 2.41 7.60 -18.60
N SER A 288 3.07 7.12 -19.65
CA SER A 288 2.84 7.62 -21.02
C SER A 288 1.42 7.36 -21.47
N ALA A 289 0.91 6.12 -21.27
CA ALA A 289 -0.47 5.78 -21.60
C ALA A 289 -1.49 6.63 -20.84
N GLY A 290 -1.26 6.84 -19.53
CA GLY A 290 -2.11 7.65 -18.68
C GLY A 290 -2.16 9.12 -19.11
N VAL A 291 -1.00 9.76 -19.31
CA VAL A 291 -0.91 11.18 -19.71
C VAL A 291 -1.53 11.41 -21.08
N GLN A 292 -1.25 10.55 -22.07
CA GLN A 292 -1.89 10.61 -23.40
C GLN A 292 -3.41 10.53 -23.30
N SER A 293 -3.92 9.58 -22.50
CA SER A 293 -5.36 9.38 -22.31
C SER A 293 -6.03 10.57 -21.64
N ILE A 294 -5.40 11.16 -20.62
CA ILE A 294 -5.92 12.34 -19.91
C ILE A 294 -5.95 13.55 -20.83
N LEU A 295 -4.88 13.80 -21.57
CA LEU A 295 -4.81 14.92 -22.51
C LEU A 295 -5.83 14.78 -23.63
N SER A 296 -5.99 13.59 -24.20
CA SER A 296 -7.01 13.31 -25.23
C SER A 296 -8.42 13.58 -24.73
N HIS A 297 -8.73 13.14 -23.51
CA HIS A 297 -10.01 13.43 -22.86
C HIS A 297 -10.21 14.93 -22.63
N TYR A 298 -9.17 15.61 -22.11
CA TYR A 298 -9.19 17.05 -21.85
C TYR A 298 -9.49 17.85 -23.11
N LYS A 299 -8.76 17.60 -24.20
CA LYS A 299 -8.95 18.28 -25.48
C LYS A 299 -10.35 18.08 -26.05
N LYS A 300 -10.89 16.88 -25.91
CA LYS A 300 -12.23 16.54 -26.44
C LYS A 300 -13.37 17.20 -25.67
N HIS A 301 -13.26 17.32 -24.34
CA HIS A 301 -14.40 17.67 -23.49
C HIS A 301 -14.25 18.99 -22.75
N ILE A 302 -13.03 19.50 -22.52
CA ILE A 302 -12.80 20.63 -21.61
C ILE A 302 -12.28 21.85 -22.38
N GLY A 303 -11.20 21.73 -23.15
CA GLY A 303 -10.72 22.87 -23.91
C GLY A 303 -9.24 22.91 -24.26
N ASP A 304 -8.64 24.13 -24.27
CA ASP A 304 -7.27 24.39 -24.66
C ASP A 304 -6.26 23.85 -23.63
N VAL A 305 -5.25 23.14 -24.09
CA VAL A 305 -4.16 22.58 -23.26
C VAL A 305 -3.41 23.64 -22.45
N ARG A 306 -3.47 24.93 -22.82
CA ARG A 306 -2.89 26.03 -22.06
C ARG A 306 -3.52 26.22 -20.67
N THR A 307 -4.76 25.77 -20.51
CA THR A 307 -5.52 25.81 -19.25
C THR A 307 -5.54 24.47 -18.53
N PHE A 308 -4.80 23.47 -19.01
CA PHE A 308 -4.78 22.10 -18.49
C PHE A 308 -4.61 22.02 -16.98
N HIS A 309 -3.60 22.74 -16.44
CA HIS A 309 -3.31 22.77 -15.00
C HIS A 309 -4.42 23.36 -14.12
N GLN A 310 -5.39 24.10 -14.71
CA GLN A 310 -6.53 24.65 -13.97
C GLN A 310 -7.61 23.61 -13.73
N LYS A 311 -7.70 22.60 -14.60
CA LYS A 311 -8.76 21.58 -14.59
C LYS A 311 -8.26 20.15 -14.37
N VAL A 312 -6.95 19.95 -14.32
CA VAL A 312 -6.31 18.64 -14.08
C VAL A 312 -5.24 18.78 -13.01
N ALA A 313 -5.29 17.89 -12.03
CA ALA A 313 -4.22 17.66 -11.09
C ALA A 313 -3.71 16.22 -11.25
N ILE A 314 -2.40 16.04 -11.37
CA ILE A 314 -1.77 14.72 -11.41
C ILE A 314 -0.95 14.58 -10.13
N HIS A 315 -1.29 13.58 -9.32
CA HIS A 315 -0.56 13.27 -8.10
C HIS A 315 0.31 12.04 -8.30
N ILE A 316 1.61 12.18 -8.13
CA ILE A 316 2.57 11.08 -8.20
C ILE A 316 2.81 10.47 -6.82
N ASN A 317 2.47 9.18 -6.70
CA ASN A 317 2.55 8.41 -5.47
C ASN A 317 3.91 7.71 -5.39
N ASP A 318 4.81 8.25 -4.60
CA ASP A 318 6.24 7.94 -4.59
C ASP A 318 6.95 8.37 -5.91
N THR A 319 8.20 7.93 -6.12
CA THR A 319 8.99 8.28 -7.29
C THR A 319 8.64 7.49 -8.56
N HIS A 320 7.90 6.38 -8.42
CA HIS A 320 7.58 5.48 -9.52
C HIS A 320 6.94 6.19 -10.73
N PRO A 321 5.97 7.13 -10.55
CA PRO A 321 5.38 7.84 -11.70
C PRO A 321 6.03 9.18 -12.02
N THR A 322 7.24 9.45 -11.56
CA THR A 322 7.91 10.75 -11.80
C THR A 322 8.04 11.11 -13.29
N LEU A 323 8.08 10.09 -14.16
CA LEU A 323 8.14 10.27 -15.62
C LEU A 323 6.92 11.01 -16.21
N VAL A 324 5.86 11.23 -15.44
CA VAL A 324 4.75 12.14 -15.79
C VAL A 324 5.28 13.53 -16.16
N ILE A 325 6.31 14.01 -15.46
CA ILE A 325 6.89 15.35 -15.70
C ILE A 325 7.47 15.46 -17.10
N PRO A 326 8.48 14.67 -17.50
CA PRO A 326 9.04 14.77 -18.84
C PRO A 326 8.08 14.29 -19.95
N GLU A 327 7.14 13.36 -19.66
CA GLU A 327 6.18 12.91 -20.67
C GLU A 327 5.13 13.99 -20.96
N LEU A 328 4.61 14.68 -19.96
CA LEU A 328 3.71 15.82 -20.17
C LEU A 328 4.44 16.94 -20.94
N MET A 329 5.71 17.24 -20.59
CA MET A 329 6.54 18.15 -21.35
C MET A 329 6.69 17.72 -22.81
N ARG A 330 6.96 16.43 -23.06
CA ARG A 330 7.10 15.89 -24.43
C ARG A 330 5.85 16.15 -25.26
N ILE A 331 4.69 15.82 -24.72
CA ILE A 331 3.44 15.99 -25.47
C ILE A 331 3.17 17.48 -25.74
N LEU A 332 3.33 18.34 -24.73
CA LEU A 332 3.11 19.78 -24.89
C LEU A 332 4.09 20.44 -25.89
N LEU A 333 5.35 20.00 -25.92
CA LEU A 333 6.38 20.49 -26.82
C LEU A 333 6.22 19.92 -28.24
N ASP A 334 6.17 18.60 -28.36
CA ASP A 334 6.34 17.90 -29.65
C ASP A 334 5.02 17.72 -30.38
N GLU A 335 3.89 17.53 -29.67
CA GLU A 335 2.58 17.30 -30.26
C GLU A 335 1.70 18.56 -30.27
N GLU A 336 1.72 19.35 -29.19
CA GLU A 336 0.92 20.58 -29.08
C GLU A 336 1.68 21.84 -29.54
N GLY A 337 2.98 21.74 -29.78
CA GLY A 337 3.81 22.82 -30.31
C GLY A 337 3.96 24.04 -29.40
N LEU A 338 3.80 23.86 -28.06
CA LEU A 338 3.99 24.94 -27.12
C LEU A 338 5.47 25.28 -26.93
N SER A 339 5.76 26.49 -26.41
CA SER A 339 7.11 26.84 -25.99
C SER A 339 7.53 26.07 -24.74
N TRP A 340 8.87 26.01 -24.50
CA TRP A 340 9.41 25.37 -23.31
C TRP A 340 8.84 25.97 -22.02
N ASP A 341 8.85 27.29 -21.92
CA ASP A 341 8.45 27.97 -20.66
C ASP A 341 6.96 27.81 -20.38
N GLU A 342 6.14 27.81 -21.44
CA GLU A 342 4.70 27.55 -21.32
C GLU A 342 4.43 26.09 -20.91
N SER A 343 5.07 25.13 -21.56
CA SER A 343 4.96 23.69 -21.25
C SER A 343 5.43 23.41 -19.82
N TRP A 344 6.53 24.04 -19.39
CA TRP A 344 7.06 23.90 -18.04
C TRP A 344 6.12 24.48 -16.98
N ARG A 345 5.54 25.65 -17.24
CA ARG A 345 4.55 26.26 -16.35
C ARG A 345 3.33 25.37 -16.18
N ILE A 346 2.80 24.83 -17.27
CA ILE A 346 1.65 23.91 -17.25
C ILE A 346 2.01 22.66 -16.45
N THR A 347 3.10 21.98 -16.79
CA THR A 347 3.56 20.75 -16.15
C THR A 347 3.75 20.92 -14.66
N LYS A 348 4.50 21.93 -14.25
CA LYS A 348 4.81 22.18 -12.84
C LYS A 348 3.56 22.47 -12.00
N ASN A 349 2.56 23.16 -12.56
CA ASN A 349 1.32 23.49 -11.87
C ASN A 349 0.29 22.34 -11.90
N THR A 350 0.51 21.32 -12.72
CA THR A 350 -0.33 20.12 -12.79
C THR A 350 0.10 19.04 -11.81
N VAL A 351 1.43 18.90 -11.57
CA VAL A 351 2.01 17.74 -10.87
C VAL A 351 2.29 18.06 -9.41
N SER A 352 1.94 17.14 -8.53
CA SER A 352 2.30 17.12 -7.11
C SER A 352 2.89 15.76 -6.71
N TYR A 353 3.75 15.74 -5.70
CA TYR A 353 4.55 14.58 -5.31
C TYR A 353 4.41 14.27 -3.82
N THR A 354 4.13 13.00 -3.52
CA THR A 354 4.24 12.45 -2.16
C THR A 354 5.45 11.53 -2.06
N ASN A 355 6.35 11.83 -1.13
CA ASN A 355 7.43 10.94 -0.74
C ASN A 355 6.95 9.95 0.34
N HIS A 356 7.25 8.66 0.16
CA HIS A 356 6.86 7.59 1.09
C HIS A 356 8.04 6.88 1.75
N THR A 357 9.26 7.33 1.51
CA THR A 357 10.46 6.67 2.01
C THR A 357 11.40 7.62 2.72
N ILE A 358 12.08 7.12 3.77
CA ILE A 358 13.15 7.82 4.48
C ILE A 358 14.51 7.20 4.15
N LEU A 359 14.51 5.93 3.68
CA LEU A 359 15.74 5.21 3.38
C LEU A 359 16.38 5.77 2.11
N ALA A 360 17.55 6.40 2.22
CA ALA A 360 18.28 7.00 1.09
C ALA A 360 18.57 5.99 -0.03
N GLU A 361 18.84 4.72 0.32
CA GLU A 361 19.07 3.63 -0.62
C GLU A 361 17.82 3.24 -1.41
N ALA A 362 16.62 3.53 -0.89
CA ALA A 362 15.35 3.26 -1.54
C ALA A 362 14.88 4.40 -2.48
N LEU A 363 15.60 5.53 -2.52
CA LEU A 363 15.36 6.59 -3.50
C LEU A 363 15.82 6.14 -4.88
N GLU A 364 14.90 6.02 -5.83
CA GLU A 364 15.17 5.48 -7.15
C GLU A 364 16.17 6.34 -7.94
N LYS A 365 17.15 5.65 -8.52
CA LYS A 365 18.15 6.19 -9.43
C LYS A 365 18.30 5.27 -10.62
N TRP A 366 18.47 5.86 -11.79
CA TRP A 366 18.60 5.10 -13.03
C TRP A 366 19.89 5.49 -13.76
N PRO A 367 20.66 4.52 -14.29
CA PRO A 367 21.82 4.82 -15.14
C PRO A 367 21.41 5.65 -16.35
N VAL A 368 22.18 6.71 -16.65
CA VAL A 368 21.95 7.58 -17.81
C VAL A 368 21.91 6.81 -19.12
N GLU A 369 22.81 5.85 -19.32
CA GLU A 369 22.88 5.05 -20.55
C GLU A 369 21.60 4.21 -20.75
N MET A 370 21.02 3.65 -19.67
CA MET A 370 19.75 2.92 -19.73
C MET A 370 18.61 3.83 -20.23
N PHE A 371 18.57 5.08 -19.74
CA PHE A 371 17.58 6.04 -20.21
C PHE A 371 17.78 6.45 -21.67
N LYS A 372 19.02 6.69 -22.09
CA LYS A 372 19.36 7.03 -23.49
C LYS A 372 18.94 5.93 -24.46
N GLU A 373 19.21 4.68 -24.10
CA GLU A 373 18.83 3.52 -24.88
C GLU A 373 17.31 3.34 -24.96
N LEU A 374 16.65 3.38 -23.80
CA LEU A 374 15.25 3.00 -23.67
C LEU A 374 14.28 4.14 -23.97
N LEU A 375 14.61 5.37 -23.59
CA LEU A 375 13.72 6.53 -23.60
C LEU A 375 14.47 7.78 -24.13
N PRO A 376 15.01 7.77 -25.38
CA PRO A 376 15.92 8.80 -25.86
C PRO A 376 15.31 10.21 -25.83
N ARG A 377 14.05 10.38 -26.20
CA ARG A 377 13.40 11.70 -26.17
C ARG A 377 13.15 12.19 -24.74
N ILE A 378 12.73 11.32 -23.86
CA ILE A 378 12.52 11.62 -22.43
C ILE A 378 13.82 12.02 -21.76
N TYR A 379 14.91 11.32 -22.06
CA TYR A 379 16.26 11.70 -21.59
C TYR A 379 16.63 13.13 -22.00
N MET A 380 16.42 13.50 -23.28
CA MET A 380 16.70 14.86 -23.77
C MET A 380 15.93 15.92 -22.97
N ILE A 381 14.69 15.66 -22.62
CA ILE A 381 13.85 16.57 -21.83
C ILE A 381 14.35 16.64 -20.37
N ILE A 382 14.66 15.51 -19.75
CA ILE A 382 15.22 15.48 -18.38
C ILE A 382 16.55 16.23 -18.33
N ASN A 383 17.42 16.04 -19.33
CA ASN A 383 18.69 16.75 -19.41
C ASN A 383 18.48 18.28 -19.49
N GLU A 384 17.56 18.75 -20.33
CA GLU A 384 17.25 20.18 -20.44
C GLU A 384 16.65 20.74 -19.12
N ILE A 385 15.79 19.95 -18.43
CA ILE A 385 15.29 20.33 -17.11
C ILE A 385 16.45 20.46 -16.11
N ASN A 386 17.39 19.50 -16.12
CA ASN A 386 18.58 19.52 -15.27
C ASN A 386 19.46 20.75 -15.54
N GLU A 387 19.78 21.03 -16.82
CA GLU A 387 20.59 22.18 -17.19
C GLU A 387 19.96 23.51 -16.73
N ARG A 388 18.68 23.70 -16.97
CA ARG A 388 17.95 24.89 -16.52
C ARG A 388 17.89 24.99 -15.00
N PHE A 389 17.74 23.87 -14.30
CA PHE A 389 17.74 23.83 -12.85
C PHE A 389 19.13 24.15 -12.28
N CYS A 390 20.19 23.54 -12.80
CA CYS A 390 21.56 23.83 -12.39
C CYS A 390 21.95 25.30 -12.64
N LYS A 391 21.49 25.92 -13.74
CA LYS A 391 21.66 27.36 -13.98
C LYS A 391 20.98 28.24 -12.91
N LYS A 392 19.81 27.82 -12.40
CA LYS A 392 19.14 28.52 -11.29
C LYS A 392 19.89 28.35 -9.98
N LEU A 393 20.37 27.13 -9.70
CA LEU A 393 21.19 26.85 -8.51
C LEU A 393 22.46 27.66 -8.52
N TRP A 394 23.15 27.76 -9.68
CA TRP A 394 24.36 28.55 -9.83
C TRP A 394 24.15 30.02 -9.46
N LYS A 395 23.04 30.62 -9.89
CA LYS A 395 22.69 32.00 -9.55
C LYS A 395 22.48 32.21 -8.05
N SER A 396 22.06 31.17 -7.30
CA SER A 396 21.79 31.26 -5.86
C SER A 396 22.95 30.79 -5.00
N TYR A 397 23.82 29.94 -5.54
CA TYR A 397 24.91 29.26 -4.84
C TYR A 397 26.22 29.31 -5.65
N GLU A 398 26.59 30.49 -6.17
CA GLU A 398 27.78 30.66 -6.99
C GLU A 398 29.03 30.13 -6.27
N GLY A 399 29.82 29.31 -6.96
CA GLY A 399 31.04 28.69 -6.41
C GLY A 399 30.80 27.45 -5.52
N GLN A 400 29.59 27.13 -5.14
CA GLN A 400 29.25 25.96 -4.29
C GLN A 400 28.97 24.71 -5.12
N TRP A 401 29.94 24.22 -5.89
CA TRP A 401 29.82 23.11 -6.82
C TRP A 401 29.30 21.82 -6.19
N GLU A 402 29.77 21.50 -4.97
CA GLU A 402 29.33 20.29 -4.26
C GLU A 402 27.83 20.34 -3.94
N LYS A 403 27.32 21.49 -3.51
CA LYS A 403 25.92 21.70 -3.23
C LYS A 403 25.06 21.57 -4.49
N ILE A 404 25.52 22.17 -5.60
CA ILE A 404 24.84 22.08 -6.89
C ILE A 404 24.80 20.62 -7.37
N SER A 405 25.93 19.90 -7.28
CA SER A 405 26.01 18.48 -7.64
C SER A 405 25.11 17.60 -6.77
N ARG A 406 25.02 17.86 -5.45
CA ARG A 406 24.07 17.16 -4.57
C ARG A 406 22.62 17.37 -4.98
N MET A 407 22.24 18.55 -5.44
CA MET A 407 20.86 18.88 -5.85
C MET A 407 20.56 18.53 -7.30
N ALA A 408 21.55 18.36 -8.16
CA ALA A 408 21.36 18.08 -9.58
C ALA A 408 20.50 16.83 -9.78
N ILE A 409 19.65 16.86 -10.82
CA ILE A 409 18.80 15.72 -11.23
C ILE A 409 19.68 14.63 -11.85
N ILE A 410 20.65 15.05 -12.68
CA ILE A 410 21.64 14.15 -13.28
C ILE A 410 22.98 14.41 -12.63
N ALA A 411 23.55 13.41 -11.97
CA ALA A 411 24.89 13.44 -11.42
C ALA A 411 25.43 12.02 -11.27
N ASN A 412 26.75 11.85 -11.40
CA ASN A 412 27.46 10.57 -11.30
C ASN A 412 26.89 9.50 -12.24
N ASP A 413 26.57 9.89 -13.48
CA ASP A 413 25.96 9.06 -14.51
C ASP A 413 24.62 8.41 -14.11
N GLU A 414 23.92 8.99 -13.12
CA GLU A 414 22.60 8.56 -12.65
C GLU A 414 21.57 9.69 -12.75
N ILE A 415 20.33 9.32 -13.06
CA ILE A 415 19.15 10.17 -13.00
C ILE A 415 18.42 9.92 -11.68
N ARG A 416 18.31 10.95 -10.85
CA ARG A 416 17.73 10.90 -9.50
C ARG A 416 16.26 11.26 -9.55
N MET A 417 15.39 10.28 -9.41
CA MET A 417 13.96 10.46 -9.63
C MET A 417 13.29 11.36 -8.58
N ALA A 418 13.67 11.28 -7.31
CA ALA A 418 13.14 12.18 -6.28
C ALA A 418 13.49 13.64 -6.56
N HIS A 419 14.69 13.92 -7.08
CA HIS A 419 15.12 15.29 -7.44
C HIS A 419 14.27 15.83 -8.60
N LEU A 420 14.05 15.01 -9.63
CA LEU A 420 13.16 15.35 -10.75
C LEU A 420 11.74 15.63 -10.26
N ALA A 421 11.21 14.78 -9.38
CA ALA A 421 9.88 14.94 -8.78
C ALA A 421 9.75 16.25 -8.00
N ILE A 422 10.74 16.60 -7.16
CA ILE A 422 10.74 17.84 -6.39
C ILE A 422 10.81 19.07 -7.31
N VAL A 423 11.67 19.03 -8.33
CA VAL A 423 11.86 20.17 -9.26
C VAL A 423 10.60 20.39 -10.10
N GLY A 424 10.00 19.31 -10.61
CA GLY A 424 8.87 19.36 -11.53
C GLY A 424 7.48 19.44 -10.90
N SER A 425 7.37 19.38 -9.56
CA SER A 425 6.10 19.48 -8.84
C SER A 425 5.91 20.85 -8.20
N HIS A 426 4.64 21.28 -8.00
CA HIS A 426 4.34 22.48 -7.23
C HIS A 426 4.29 22.23 -5.72
N SER A 427 3.97 20.99 -5.31
CA SER A 427 3.88 20.57 -3.91
C SER A 427 4.59 19.25 -3.69
N VAL A 428 5.24 19.11 -2.54
CA VAL A 428 5.95 17.91 -2.06
C VAL A 428 5.52 17.67 -0.64
N ASN A 429 4.95 16.51 -0.34
CA ASN A 429 4.57 16.20 1.03
C ASN A 429 5.20 14.90 1.55
N GLY A 430 5.47 14.91 2.85
CA GLY A 430 5.68 13.69 3.62
C GLY A 430 4.34 13.14 4.12
N VAL A 431 4.37 11.99 4.79
CA VAL A 431 3.18 11.19 5.15
C VAL A 431 2.94 11.01 6.65
N ALA A 432 3.74 11.67 7.47
CA ALA A 432 3.58 11.87 8.92
C ALA A 432 4.41 13.09 9.34
N LYS A 433 4.10 13.68 10.51
CA LYS A 433 4.79 14.89 11.00
C LYS A 433 6.31 14.67 11.10
N LEU A 434 6.74 13.59 11.79
CA LEU A 434 8.16 13.26 11.91
C LEU A 434 8.81 13.06 10.55
N HIS A 435 8.18 12.30 9.65
CA HIS A 435 8.68 12.08 8.31
C HIS A 435 8.92 13.40 7.55
N SER A 436 7.93 14.28 7.58
CA SER A 436 8.02 15.58 6.92
C SER A 436 9.14 16.46 7.50
N GLU A 437 9.39 16.38 8.81
CA GLU A 437 10.51 17.09 9.44
C GLU A 437 11.86 16.49 9.07
N ILE A 438 11.99 15.16 8.99
CA ILE A 438 13.21 14.50 8.51
C ILE A 438 13.49 14.87 7.05
N LEU A 439 12.47 14.88 6.18
CA LEU A 439 12.64 15.34 4.79
C LEU A 439 13.18 16.78 4.72
N LYS A 440 12.65 17.70 5.53
CA LYS A 440 13.05 19.11 5.54
C LYS A 440 14.44 19.35 6.14
N LYS A 441 14.82 18.62 7.19
CA LYS A 441 16.01 18.91 7.99
C LYS A 441 17.22 18.06 7.60
N GLU A 442 16.99 16.87 7.07
CA GLU A 442 18.02 15.89 6.75
C GLU A 442 18.02 15.52 5.26
N GLU A 443 17.13 14.67 4.81
CA GLU A 443 17.16 14.02 3.49
C GLU A 443 17.09 15.01 2.31
N MET A 444 16.18 15.99 2.38
CA MET A 444 15.94 16.97 1.31
C MET A 444 16.21 18.40 1.76
N LYS A 445 17.10 18.58 2.74
CA LYS A 445 17.44 19.87 3.36
C LYS A 445 17.80 20.94 2.33
N ASP A 446 18.69 20.64 1.38
CA ASP A 446 19.11 21.60 0.36
C ASP A 446 17.94 22.03 -0.52
N PHE A 447 17.03 21.09 -0.86
CA PHE A 447 15.80 21.41 -1.60
C PHE A 447 14.82 22.22 -0.78
N TYR A 448 14.66 21.91 0.52
CA TYR A 448 13.80 22.70 1.40
C TYR A 448 14.32 24.13 1.55
N CYS A 449 15.63 24.32 1.69
CA CYS A 449 16.23 25.66 1.73
C CYS A 449 15.98 26.45 0.43
N PHE A 450 15.95 25.76 -0.72
CA PHE A 450 15.76 26.39 -2.04
C PHE A 450 14.27 26.59 -2.39
N TYR A 451 13.40 25.70 -1.94
CA TYR A 451 11.95 25.69 -2.20
C TYR A 451 11.12 25.50 -0.93
N PRO A 452 11.22 26.36 0.10
CA PRO A 452 10.59 26.13 1.40
C PRO A 452 9.07 25.96 1.31
N ASN A 453 8.42 26.70 0.41
CA ASN A 453 6.96 26.68 0.24
C ASN A 453 6.40 25.43 -0.44
N LYS A 454 7.26 24.56 -1.00
CA LYS A 454 6.79 23.31 -1.61
C LYS A 454 6.51 22.22 -0.57
N PHE A 455 7.25 22.22 0.54
CA PHE A 455 7.26 21.12 1.49
C PHE A 455 6.16 21.25 2.55
N ASN A 456 5.33 20.23 2.64
CA ASN A 456 4.25 20.19 3.63
C ASN A 456 4.06 18.76 4.19
N ASN A 457 3.16 18.58 5.14
CA ASN A 457 2.79 17.30 5.71
C ASN A 457 1.34 16.96 5.37
N LYS A 458 1.10 15.73 4.95
CA LYS A 458 -0.22 15.12 4.86
C LYS A 458 -0.16 13.75 5.53
N THR A 459 -0.50 13.71 6.81
CA THR A 459 -0.50 12.45 7.57
C THR A 459 -1.43 11.46 6.90
N ASN A 460 -0.95 10.26 6.67
CA ASN A 460 -1.72 9.17 6.06
C ASN A 460 -3.01 8.90 6.83
N GLY A 461 -3.94 8.22 6.17
CA GLY A 461 -5.19 7.77 6.74
C GLY A 461 -5.65 6.45 6.11
N ILE A 462 -6.69 5.88 6.69
CA ILE A 462 -7.30 4.63 6.26
C ILE A 462 -8.81 4.84 6.03
N THR A 463 -9.41 4.11 5.10
CA THR A 463 -10.86 4.13 4.96
C THR A 463 -11.52 3.33 6.10
N HIS A 464 -12.31 4.01 6.92
CA HIS A 464 -13.08 3.39 8.01
C HIS A 464 -14.22 2.53 7.47
N ARG A 465 -14.66 2.72 6.22
CA ARG A 465 -15.67 1.89 5.57
C ARG A 465 -15.22 0.44 5.49
N ARG A 466 -14.05 0.17 4.93
CA ARG A 466 -13.49 -1.19 4.93
C ARG A 466 -12.98 -1.62 6.29
N TRP A 467 -12.19 -0.76 6.96
CA TRP A 467 -11.42 -1.16 8.15
C TRP A 467 -12.18 -1.08 9.48
N LEU A 468 -13.44 -0.64 9.45
CA LEU A 468 -14.36 -0.69 10.59
C LEU A 468 -15.73 -1.25 10.16
N LEU A 469 -16.46 -0.54 9.28
CA LEU A 469 -17.86 -0.89 8.97
C LEU A 469 -17.97 -2.30 8.38
N LYS A 470 -17.09 -2.67 7.45
CA LYS A 470 -17.09 -3.98 6.79
C LYS A 470 -16.48 -5.07 7.68
N CYS A 471 -15.25 -4.87 8.17
CA CYS A 471 -14.51 -5.95 8.82
C CYS A 471 -14.92 -6.20 10.28
N ASN A 472 -15.57 -5.24 10.97
CA ASN A 472 -15.95 -5.34 12.38
C ASN A 472 -17.39 -4.86 12.61
N LYS A 473 -18.35 -5.59 12.04
CA LYS A 473 -19.78 -5.24 12.08
C LYS A 473 -20.34 -5.13 13.49
N GLU A 474 -19.91 -5.99 14.43
CA GLU A 474 -20.37 -5.93 15.81
C GLU A 474 -19.90 -4.65 16.51
N LEU A 475 -18.64 -4.23 16.30
CA LEU A 475 -18.16 -2.95 16.81
C LEU A 475 -18.89 -1.76 16.16
N THR A 476 -19.13 -1.82 14.87
CA THR A 476 -19.93 -0.81 14.14
C THR A 476 -21.31 -0.67 14.73
N THR A 477 -21.99 -1.79 15.04
CA THR A 477 -23.32 -1.79 15.66
C THR A 477 -23.28 -1.16 17.06
N LEU A 478 -22.28 -1.48 17.87
CA LEU A 478 -22.09 -0.86 19.18
C LEU A 478 -21.91 0.66 19.06
N LEU A 479 -21.06 1.11 18.15
CA LEU A 479 -20.80 2.53 17.92
C LEU A 479 -22.07 3.27 17.46
N LYS A 480 -22.82 2.72 16.49
CA LYS A 480 -24.11 3.28 16.04
C LYS A 480 -25.11 3.43 17.19
N SER A 481 -25.19 2.45 18.09
CA SER A 481 -26.12 2.47 19.22
C SER A 481 -25.71 3.44 20.33
N THR A 482 -24.43 3.84 20.40
CA THR A 482 -23.90 4.72 21.47
C THR A 482 -23.73 6.17 21.04
N ILE A 483 -23.21 6.40 19.83
CA ILE A 483 -22.84 7.75 19.32
C ILE A 483 -23.55 8.14 18.02
N SER A 484 -24.59 7.39 17.61
CA SER A 484 -25.26 7.50 16.30
C SER A 484 -24.36 7.04 15.13
N ASP A 485 -24.84 7.23 13.89
CA ASP A 485 -24.13 6.86 12.66
C ASP A 485 -23.35 8.02 12.01
N SER A 486 -23.36 9.20 12.64
CA SER A 486 -22.68 10.41 12.12
C SER A 486 -21.20 10.19 11.82
N PHE A 487 -20.52 9.32 12.58
CA PHE A 487 -19.10 9.00 12.39
C PHE A 487 -18.80 8.36 11.02
N ILE A 488 -19.81 7.86 10.32
CA ILE A 488 -19.62 7.27 8.98
C ILE A 488 -19.25 8.36 7.97
N ASN A 489 -19.94 9.51 8.03
CA ASN A 489 -19.68 10.66 7.16
C ASN A 489 -18.69 11.65 7.78
N HIS A 490 -18.61 11.67 9.10
CA HIS A 490 -17.73 12.52 9.90
C HIS A 490 -16.90 11.66 10.87
N PRO A 491 -15.84 10.98 10.42
CA PRO A 491 -15.08 10.03 11.24
C PRO A 491 -14.56 10.60 12.56
N ILE A 492 -14.35 11.92 12.64
CA ILE A 492 -13.93 12.59 13.87
C ILE A 492 -14.97 12.44 15.00
N ASP A 493 -16.24 12.17 14.68
CA ASP A 493 -17.30 11.97 15.65
C ASP A 493 -17.11 10.69 16.48
N LEU A 494 -16.20 9.80 16.07
CA LEU A 494 -15.75 8.67 16.91
C LEU A 494 -15.26 9.16 18.27
N LEU A 495 -14.77 10.39 18.38
CA LEU A 495 -14.34 10.99 19.64
C LEU A 495 -15.47 11.02 20.69
N ASN A 496 -16.73 11.11 20.27
CA ASN A 496 -17.87 11.03 21.17
C ASN A 496 -17.98 9.71 21.93
N PHE A 497 -17.27 8.67 21.48
CA PHE A 497 -17.23 7.37 22.15
C PHE A 497 -16.33 7.36 23.39
N GLU A 498 -15.43 8.33 23.58
CA GLU A 498 -14.49 8.38 24.71
C GLU A 498 -15.18 8.26 26.07
N LYS A 499 -16.28 9.01 26.26
CA LYS A 499 -17.05 8.97 27.51
C LYS A 499 -17.60 7.57 27.84
N TYR A 500 -17.91 6.78 26.82
CA TYR A 500 -18.41 5.41 26.98
C TYR A 500 -17.30 4.40 27.29
N ALA A 501 -16.04 4.73 27.03
CA ALA A 501 -14.91 3.87 27.36
C ALA A 501 -14.77 3.62 28.87
N TYR A 502 -15.36 4.48 29.72
CA TYR A 502 -15.37 4.35 31.16
C TYR A 502 -16.57 3.55 31.69
N ASP A 503 -17.56 3.23 30.86
CA ASP A 503 -18.74 2.45 31.24
C ASP A 503 -18.43 0.95 31.23
N LYS A 504 -18.66 0.28 32.37
CA LYS A 504 -18.39 -1.15 32.53
C LYS A 504 -19.21 -2.05 31.59
N ASN A 505 -20.44 -1.65 31.26
CA ASN A 505 -21.27 -2.42 30.32
C ASN A 505 -20.71 -2.33 28.91
N ILE A 506 -20.24 -1.15 28.50
CA ILE A 506 -19.58 -0.96 27.20
C ILE A 506 -18.25 -1.73 27.16
N GLN A 507 -17.46 -1.68 28.22
CA GLN A 507 -16.22 -2.47 28.34
C GLN A 507 -16.49 -3.98 28.20
N GLN A 508 -17.57 -4.48 28.80
CA GLN A 508 -17.97 -5.88 28.66
C GLN A 508 -18.42 -6.22 27.22
N GLN A 509 -19.10 -5.32 26.56
CA GLN A 509 -19.47 -5.49 25.15
C GLN A 509 -18.23 -5.48 24.23
N LEU A 510 -17.29 -4.56 24.44
CA LEU A 510 -16.01 -4.54 23.72
C LEU A 510 -15.24 -5.85 23.90
N TYR A 511 -15.18 -6.37 25.12
CA TYR A 511 -14.56 -7.67 25.38
C TYR A 511 -15.24 -8.81 24.60
N LYS A 512 -16.58 -8.86 24.61
CA LYS A 512 -17.36 -9.86 23.87
C LYS A 512 -17.11 -9.78 22.35
N ILE A 513 -17.15 -8.57 21.80
CA ILE A 513 -16.87 -8.32 20.37
C ILE A 513 -15.45 -8.80 20.01
N LYS A 514 -14.46 -8.41 20.82
CA LYS A 514 -13.07 -8.85 20.62
C LYS A 514 -12.96 -10.38 20.65
N ARG A 515 -13.60 -11.02 21.61
CA ARG A 515 -13.60 -12.47 21.73
C ARG A 515 -14.24 -13.19 20.53
N ASN A 516 -15.33 -12.65 19.98
CA ASN A 516 -15.97 -13.17 18.78
C ASN A 516 -15.02 -13.05 17.54
N ASN A 517 -14.33 -11.92 17.39
CA ASN A 517 -13.33 -11.74 16.35
C ASN A 517 -12.15 -12.73 16.51
N LYS A 518 -11.71 -12.98 17.75
CA LYS A 518 -10.66 -13.97 18.04
C LYS A 518 -11.11 -15.40 17.70
N MET A 519 -12.37 -15.76 17.94
CA MET A 519 -12.91 -17.06 17.53
C MET A 519 -12.87 -17.23 16.00
N ARG A 520 -13.25 -16.20 15.24
CA ARG A 520 -13.16 -16.23 13.76
C ARG A 520 -11.72 -16.44 13.29
N LEU A 521 -10.79 -15.69 13.87
CA LEU A 521 -9.37 -15.82 13.51
C LEU A 521 -8.79 -17.17 13.95
N ALA A 522 -9.15 -17.67 15.15
CA ALA A 522 -8.71 -18.98 15.63
C ALA A 522 -9.16 -20.12 14.71
N LYS A 523 -10.39 -20.05 14.18
CA LYS A 523 -10.89 -20.99 13.16
C LYS A 523 -10.01 -20.91 11.90
N LYS A 524 -9.73 -19.71 11.40
CA LYS A 524 -8.90 -19.49 10.20
C LYS A 524 -7.47 -20.02 10.41
N ILE A 525 -6.86 -19.79 11.57
CA ILE A 525 -5.54 -20.33 11.93
C ILE A 525 -5.57 -21.86 11.93
N TYR A 526 -6.62 -22.46 12.48
CA TYR A 526 -6.72 -23.92 12.50
C TYR A 526 -6.86 -24.49 11.08
N GLU A 527 -7.68 -23.89 10.24
CA GLU A 527 -7.89 -24.30 8.85
C GLU A 527 -6.63 -24.17 7.99
N SER A 528 -5.83 -23.11 8.19
CA SER A 528 -4.65 -22.84 7.37
C SER A 528 -3.36 -23.47 7.91
N ASN A 529 -3.19 -23.55 9.23
CA ASN A 529 -1.94 -23.93 9.89
C ASN A 529 -2.07 -25.23 10.72
N GLY A 530 -3.28 -25.75 10.96
CA GLY A 530 -3.51 -26.87 11.87
C GLY A 530 -3.28 -26.57 13.37
N ILE A 531 -3.03 -25.30 13.72
CA ILE A 531 -2.67 -24.87 15.08
C ILE A 531 -3.91 -24.47 15.87
N LYS A 532 -4.15 -25.11 17.00
CA LYS A 532 -5.19 -24.69 17.96
C LYS A 532 -4.62 -23.58 18.86
N VAL A 533 -5.30 -22.44 18.87
CA VAL A 533 -4.95 -21.29 19.73
C VAL A 533 -6.01 -21.06 20.80
N ASN A 534 -5.57 -20.60 21.97
CA ASN A 534 -6.46 -20.23 23.05
C ASN A 534 -7.04 -18.83 22.77
N ILE A 535 -8.36 -18.73 22.58
CA ILE A 535 -9.06 -17.47 22.31
C ILE A 535 -9.03 -16.48 23.49
N ASP A 536 -8.75 -16.95 24.71
CA ASP A 536 -8.64 -16.11 25.90
C ASP A 536 -7.19 -15.64 26.16
N SER A 537 -6.20 -16.13 25.35
CA SER A 537 -4.83 -15.62 25.37
C SER A 537 -4.77 -14.21 24.77
N LEU A 538 -3.76 -13.41 25.10
CA LEU A 538 -3.48 -12.14 24.45
C LEU A 538 -3.02 -12.42 23.00
N PHE A 539 -3.74 -11.89 21.99
CA PHE A 539 -3.33 -11.95 20.58
C PHE A 539 -2.38 -10.80 20.27
N ASP A 540 -1.10 -11.15 20.21
CA ASP A 540 0.04 -10.27 19.96
C ASP A 540 0.39 -10.34 18.47
N VAL A 541 0.18 -9.25 17.73
CA VAL A 541 0.10 -9.27 16.27
C VAL A 541 1.15 -8.37 15.62
N GLN A 542 1.99 -8.97 14.77
CA GLN A 542 2.94 -8.26 13.90
C GLN A 542 2.74 -8.70 12.45
N VAL A 543 1.80 -8.07 11.75
CA VAL A 543 1.48 -8.39 10.36
C VAL A 543 1.82 -7.23 9.44
N LYS A 544 2.90 -7.38 8.70
CA LYS A 544 3.47 -6.39 7.77
C LYS A 544 4.56 -7.04 6.91
N ARG A 545 4.98 -6.36 5.82
CA ARG A 545 6.14 -6.78 5.03
C ARG A 545 7.30 -7.18 5.95
N ILE A 546 7.95 -8.29 5.66
CA ILE A 546 9.13 -8.71 6.41
C ILE A 546 10.35 -7.93 5.91
N HIS A 547 10.99 -7.20 6.83
CA HIS A 547 12.14 -6.36 6.54
C HIS A 547 12.94 -6.07 7.81
N ALA A 548 14.25 -5.99 7.73
CA ALA A 548 15.11 -5.79 8.89
C ALA A 548 14.74 -4.55 9.72
N TYR A 549 14.44 -3.40 9.09
CA TYR A 549 14.08 -2.18 9.82
C TYR A 549 12.73 -2.27 10.56
N LYS A 550 11.83 -3.18 10.13
CA LYS A 550 10.53 -3.43 10.82
C LYS A 550 10.68 -4.31 12.05
N ARG A 551 11.87 -4.83 12.24
CA ARG A 551 12.38 -5.52 13.41
C ARG A 551 11.55 -6.73 13.88
N GLN A 552 11.03 -7.55 12.95
CA GLN A 552 10.49 -8.85 13.33
C GLN A 552 11.52 -9.67 14.11
N THR A 553 12.81 -9.50 13.84
CA THR A 553 13.91 -10.10 14.60
C THR A 553 13.86 -9.73 16.09
N LEU A 554 13.57 -8.46 16.43
CA LEU A 554 13.42 -8.03 17.84
C LEU A 554 12.31 -8.81 18.56
N ASN A 555 11.17 -9.00 17.89
CA ASN A 555 10.07 -9.78 18.42
C ASN A 555 10.44 -11.28 18.53
N CYS A 556 11.15 -11.84 17.55
CA CYS A 556 11.68 -13.20 17.63
C CYS A 556 12.58 -13.39 18.85
N LEU A 557 13.57 -12.51 19.05
CA LEU A 557 14.48 -12.57 20.22
C LEU A 557 13.71 -12.47 21.54
N ARG A 558 12.68 -11.66 21.61
CA ARG A 558 11.80 -11.56 22.79
C ARG A 558 11.02 -12.84 23.02
N ILE A 559 10.50 -13.49 21.99
CA ILE A 559 9.80 -14.79 22.12
C ILE A 559 10.77 -15.86 22.61
N MET A 560 12.00 -15.89 22.07
CA MET A 560 13.06 -16.81 22.50
C MET A 560 13.43 -16.59 23.97
N ASP A 561 13.57 -15.35 24.41
CA ASP A 561 13.82 -15.02 25.82
C ASP A 561 12.66 -15.46 26.72
N LEU A 562 11.41 -15.16 26.31
CA LEU A 562 10.23 -15.58 27.07
C LEU A 562 10.14 -17.11 27.19
N TYR A 563 10.38 -17.82 26.08
CA TYR A 563 10.42 -19.29 26.08
C TYR A 563 11.44 -19.83 27.04
N LYS A 564 12.68 -19.33 27.04
CA LYS A 564 13.73 -19.75 27.97
C LYS A 564 13.36 -19.46 29.42
N ARG A 565 12.80 -18.29 29.71
CA ARG A 565 12.34 -17.94 31.08
C ARG A 565 11.24 -18.88 31.56
N LEU A 566 10.34 -19.31 30.67
CA LEU A 566 9.30 -20.28 31.01
C LEU A 566 9.85 -21.70 31.27
N ILE A 567 10.90 -22.08 30.54
CA ILE A 567 11.60 -23.34 30.81
C ILE A 567 12.33 -23.31 32.17
N ASP A 568 13.03 -22.19 32.44
CA ASP A 568 13.75 -22.02 33.72
C ASP A 568 12.79 -21.88 34.89
N ASN A 569 11.63 -21.26 34.72
CA ASN A 569 10.58 -21.09 35.73
C ASN A 569 9.19 -21.37 35.13
N PRO A 570 8.75 -22.64 35.10
CA PRO A 570 7.43 -23.02 34.62
C PRO A 570 6.26 -22.44 35.43
N SER A 571 6.48 -21.98 36.65
CA SER A 571 5.45 -21.33 37.48
C SER A 571 5.33 -19.84 37.27
N MET A 572 6.11 -19.24 36.37
CA MET A 572 6.08 -17.81 36.09
C MET A 572 4.66 -17.34 35.74
N ASP A 573 4.20 -16.29 36.44
CA ASP A 573 2.86 -15.71 36.27
C ASP A 573 2.80 -14.82 35.05
N ILE A 574 2.44 -15.41 33.93
CA ILE A 574 2.21 -14.69 32.66
C ILE A 574 0.78 -14.91 32.16
N VAL A 575 0.26 -13.90 31.45
CA VAL A 575 -0.96 -14.06 30.68
C VAL A 575 -0.65 -14.96 29.47
N PRO A 576 -1.46 -15.99 29.18
CA PRO A 576 -1.31 -16.78 27.97
C PRO A 576 -1.26 -15.88 26.73
N ARG A 577 -0.36 -16.15 25.81
CA ARG A 577 -0.12 -15.29 24.63
C ARG A 577 -0.01 -16.08 23.34
N THR A 578 -0.66 -15.57 22.30
CA THR A 578 -0.55 -16.09 20.95
C THR A 578 0.12 -15.02 20.08
N PHE A 579 1.34 -15.31 19.61
CA PHE A 579 2.08 -14.46 18.68
C PHE A 579 1.65 -14.77 17.27
N ILE A 580 1.19 -13.76 16.53
CA ILE A 580 0.69 -13.90 15.16
C ILE A 580 1.51 -13.05 14.22
N PHE A 581 2.23 -13.71 13.33
CA PHE A 581 3.00 -13.10 12.27
C PHE A 581 2.35 -13.36 10.92
N ALA A 582 2.45 -12.41 10.01
CA ALA A 582 2.18 -12.58 8.60
C ALA A 582 2.90 -11.49 7.80
N GLY A 583 3.27 -11.79 6.58
CA GLY A 583 3.90 -10.83 5.67
C GLY A 583 4.82 -11.51 4.67
N LYS A 584 5.01 -10.85 3.54
CA LYS A 584 5.89 -11.31 2.47
C LYS A 584 7.27 -10.65 2.61
N ALA A 585 8.34 -11.42 2.35
CA ALA A 585 9.67 -10.89 2.09
C ALA A 585 9.86 -10.66 0.59
N ALA A 586 10.59 -9.64 0.18
CA ALA A 586 10.97 -9.49 -1.23
C ALA A 586 11.78 -10.72 -1.69
N PRO A 587 11.57 -11.24 -2.91
CA PRO A 587 12.18 -12.49 -3.37
C PRO A 587 13.71 -12.53 -3.25
N GLY A 588 14.39 -11.42 -3.57
CA GLY A 588 15.84 -11.28 -3.47
C GLY A 588 16.36 -10.89 -2.08
N TYR A 589 15.49 -10.65 -1.09
CA TYR A 589 15.92 -10.23 0.24
C TYR A 589 16.14 -11.43 1.17
N TYR A 590 17.28 -12.07 1.05
CA TYR A 590 17.62 -13.31 1.75
C TYR A 590 17.52 -13.21 3.28
N LEU A 591 17.99 -12.11 3.88
CA LEU A 591 17.87 -11.89 5.33
C LEU A 591 16.41 -11.90 5.79
N ALA A 592 15.52 -11.23 5.06
CA ALA A 592 14.10 -11.22 5.39
C ALA A 592 13.45 -12.60 5.21
N LYS A 593 13.85 -13.38 4.22
CA LYS A 593 13.42 -14.78 4.05
C LYS A 593 13.92 -15.65 5.20
N ASN A 594 15.16 -15.46 5.66
CA ASN A 594 15.71 -16.17 6.80
C ASN A 594 15.01 -15.79 8.14
N ILE A 595 14.50 -14.54 8.28
CA ILE A 595 13.65 -14.14 9.40
C ILE A 595 12.32 -14.92 9.39
N ILE A 596 11.69 -15.13 8.23
CA ILE A 596 10.49 -15.98 8.12
C ILE A 596 10.79 -17.41 8.58
N GLU A 597 11.92 -17.96 8.15
CA GLU A 597 12.38 -19.29 8.53
C GLU A 597 12.63 -19.38 10.04
N LEU A 598 13.22 -18.35 10.65
CA LEU A 598 13.41 -18.27 12.12
C LEU A 598 12.06 -18.26 12.86
N ILE A 599 11.08 -17.46 12.40
CA ILE A 599 9.74 -17.43 13.02
C ILE A 599 9.11 -18.83 13.01
N ASN A 600 9.20 -19.54 11.88
CA ASN A 600 8.64 -20.88 11.74
C ASN A 600 9.43 -21.92 12.59
N ALA A 601 10.74 -21.79 12.70
CA ALA A 601 11.56 -22.64 13.57
C ALA A 601 11.20 -22.43 15.06
N ILE A 602 11.05 -21.18 15.49
CA ILE A 602 10.58 -20.85 16.84
C ILE A 602 9.17 -21.44 17.07
N ALA A 603 8.27 -21.29 16.10
CA ALA A 603 6.91 -21.84 16.17
C ALA A 603 6.96 -23.37 16.34
N ASN A 604 7.78 -24.06 15.59
CA ASN A 604 7.94 -25.52 15.69
C ASN A 604 8.44 -25.95 17.08
N VAL A 605 9.46 -25.28 17.62
CA VAL A 605 9.99 -25.62 18.97
C VAL A 605 8.96 -25.29 20.05
N VAL A 606 8.44 -24.06 20.08
CA VAL A 606 7.55 -23.56 21.13
C VAL A 606 6.20 -24.28 21.15
N ASN A 607 5.59 -24.50 20.00
CA ASN A 607 4.25 -25.09 19.91
C ASN A 607 4.22 -26.57 20.27
N ASN A 608 5.34 -27.28 20.11
CA ASN A 608 5.45 -28.70 20.43
C ASN A 608 5.99 -28.97 21.83
N ASP A 609 6.51 -27.96 22.53
CA ASP A 609 7.00 -28.14 23.91
C ASP A 609 5.84 -28.14 24.93
N THR A 610 5.60 -29.31 25.56
CA THR A 610 4.52 -29.51 26.52
C THR A 610 4.64 -28.64 27.77
N ARG A 611 5.85 -28.15 28.09
CA ARG A 611 6.13 -27.31 29.27
C ARG A 611 5.56 -25.90 29.15
N VAL A 612 5.37 -25.42 27.90
CA VAL A 612 4.95 -24.05 27.64
C VAL A 612 3.70 -23.92 26.75
N LYS A 613 3.17 -25.05 26.25
CA LYS A 613 2.08 -25.09 25.24
C LYS A 613 0.81 -24.33 25.61
N ASP A 614 0.52 -24.22 26.92
CA ASP A 614 -0.67 -23.53 27.42
C ASP A 614 -0.41 -22.05 27.74
N LYS A 615 0.85 -21.63 27.70
CA LYS A 615 1.29 -20.26 28.01
C LYS A 615 1.59 -19.43 26.75
N ILE A 616 2.24 -20.04 25.77
CA ILE A 616 2.61 -19.34 24.53
C ILE A 616 2.38 -20.20 23.30
N LYS A 617 1.95 -19.55 22.22
CA LYS A 617 1.83 -20.11 20.88
C LYS A 617 2.40 -19.12 19.86
N VAL A 618 3.02 -19.62 18.81
CA VAL A 618 3.56 -18.82 17.69
C VAL A 618 2.94 -19.30 16.39
N VAL A 619 2.44 -18.37 15.60
CA VAL A 619 1.77 -18.65 14.32
C VAL A 619 2.33 -17.73 13.25
N PHE A 620 2.73 -18.30 12.11
CA PHE A 620 2.98 -17.53 10.89
C PHE A 620 1.89 -17.84 9.88
N MET A 621 1.08 -16.85 9.53
CA MET A 621 0.03 -17.01 8.53
C MET A 621 0.57 -16.65 7.14
N GLU A 622 0.54 -17.61 6.22
CA GLU A 622 1.04 -17.41 4.85
C GLU A 622 0.16 -16.48 4.03
N ASN A 623 0.75 -15.91 3.00
CA ASN A 623 0.08 -15.12 1.96
C ASN A 623 -0.76 -13.96 2.50
N TYR A 624 -0.17 -13.13 3.37
CA TYR A 624 -0.83 -11.95 3.91
C TYR A 624 -1.45 -11.08 2.81
N SER A 625 -2.75 -10.87 2.89
CA SER A 625 -3.58 -10.17 1.90
C SER A 625 -4.58 -9.23 2.60
N VAL A 626 -5.36 -8.46 1.84
CA VAL A 626 -6.39 -7.58 2.41
C VAL A 626 -7.47 -8.39 3.12
N SER A 627 -7.95 -9.47 2.51
CA SER A 627 -8.98 -10.34 3.10
C SER A 627 -8.50 -11.01 4.40
N LEU A 628 -7.23 -11.42 4.46
CA LEU A 628 -6.64 -11.94 5.69
C LEU A 628 -6.49 -10.85 6.76
N ALA A 629 -6.11 -9.64 6.36
CA ALA A 629 -6.01 -8.48 7.26
C ALA A 629 -7.37 -8.11 7.87
N GLU A 630 -8.47 -8.17 7.10
CA GLU A 630 -9.84 -7.95 7.58
C GLU A 630 -10.25 -8.94 8.69
N CYS A 631 -9.65 -10.12 8.73
CA CYS A 631 -9.86 -11.11 9.79
C CYS A 631 -8.93 -10.89 10.99
N ILE A 632 -7.65 -10.59 10.77
CA ILE A 632 -6.63 -10.46 11.81
C ILE A 632 -6.82 -9.17 12.62
N ILE A 633 -7.05 -8.03 11.96
CA ILE A 633 -7.04 -6.71 12.60
C ILE A 633 -8.09 -6.58 13.70
N PRO A 634 -9.38 -6.96 13.49
CA PRO A 634 -10.38 -6.91 14.55
C PRO A 634 -10.10 -7.83 15.74
N ALA A 635 -9.36 -8.93 15.51
CA ALA A 635 -9.05 -9.93 16.52
C ALA A 635 -7.84 -9.59 17.38
N ALA A 636 -7.00 -8.64 16.98
CA ALA A 636 -5.78 -8.29 17.70
C ALA A 636 -6.07 -7.60 19.03
N ASP A 637 -5.40 -8.03 20.10
CA ASP A 637 -5.37 -7.32 21.37
C ASP A 637 -4.20 -6.32 21.41
N LEU A 638 -3.05 -6.72 20.89
CA LEU A 638 -1.82 -5.92 20.83
C LEU A 638 -1.33 -5.79 19.39
N SER A 639 -0.92 -4.58 19.03
CA SER A 639 -0.37 -4.22 17.72
C SER A 639 1.10 -3.86 17.84
N GLU A 640 1.98 -4.64 17.19
CA GLU A 640 3.43 -4.46 17.19
C GLU A 640 3.86 -3.46 16.09
N GLN A 641 4.23 -2.24 16.51
CA GLN A 641 4.67 -1.15 15.64
C GLN A 641 6.09 -0.74 16.04
N ILE A 642 7.01 -1.69 15.91
CA ILE A 642 8.33 -1.71 16.53
C ILE A 642 9.48 -1.44 15.56
N SER A 643 9.22 -0.73 14.45
CA SER A 643 10.27 -0.30 13.51
C SER A 643 11.38 0.48 14.22
N THR A 644 12.58 0.47 13.63
CA THR A 644 13.64 1.39 14.09
C THR A 644 13.15 2.82 13.90
N THR A 645 13.20 3.62 14.95
CA THR A 645 12.81 5.04 14.90
C THR A 645 13.54 5.74 13.76
N THR A 646 12.87 6.60 13.02
CA THR A 646 13.30 7.28 11.78
C THR A 646 13.30 6.44 10.50
N LYS A 647 12.77 5.21 10.50
CA LYS A 647 12.80 4.34 9.32
C LYS A 647 11.42 4.09 8.68
N GLU A 648 10.35 4.05 9.47
CA GLU A 648 8.98 3.93 8.94
C GLU A 648 8.40 5.33 8.71
N ALA A 649 8.18 5.71 7.47
CA ALA A 649 7.70 7.06 7.12
C ALA A 649 6.36 7.42 7.79
N SER A 650 5.43 6.48 7.88
CA SER A 650 4.13 6.66 8.55
C SER A 650 3.64 5.39 9.24
N GLY A 651 3.52 4.28 8.47
CA GLY A 651 2.67 3.18 8.83
C GLY A 651 1.18 3.52 8.61
N THR A 652 0.40 2.49 8.32
CA THR A 652 -1.07 2.57 8.25
C THR A 652 -1.73 1.41 8.99
N SER A 653 -1.00 0.33 9.25
CA SER A 653 -1.50 -0.77 10.08
C SER A 653 -1.75 -0.33 11.52
N ASN A 654 -0.90 0.55 12.09
CA ASN A 654 -1.11 1.17 13.40
C ASN A 654 -2.49 1.83 13.51
N MET A 655 -2.93 2.58 12.51
CA MET A 655 -4.25 3.23 12.46
C MET A 655 -5.40 2.22 12.39
N LYS A 656 -5.25 1.16 11.60
CA LYS A 656 -6.26 0.08 11.46
C LYS A 656 -6.45 -0.67 12.76
N PHE A 657 -5.37 -1.05 13.44
CA PHE A 657 -5.40 -1.71 14.73
C PHE A 657 -6.01 -0.83 15.81
N MET A 658 -5.61 0.45 15.88
CA MET A 658 -6.16 1.45 16.77
C MET A 658 -7.68 1.57 16.62
N MET A 659 -8.16 1.69 15.37
CA MET A 659 -9.60 1.81 15.05
C MET A 659 -10.41 0.56 15.45
N ASN A 660 -9.75 -0.59 15.57
CA ASN A 660 -10.36 -1.84 16.01
C ASN A 660 -10.05 -2.17 17.49
N GLY A 661 -9.57 -1.19 18.24
CA GLY A 661 -9.37 -1.30 19.69
C GLY A 661 -8.21 -2.19 20.09
N ALA A 662 -7.20 -2.39 19.24
CA ALA A 662 -5.94 -2.99 19.67
C ALA A 662 -5.06 -1.93 20.32
N ILE A 663 -4.43 -2.26 21.44
CA ILE A 663 -3.44 -1.39 22.08
C ILE A 663 -2.14 -1.50 21.27
N THR A 664 -1.49 -0.38 21.04
CA THR A 664 -0.24 -0.34 20.28
C THR A 664 0.96 -0.35 21.22
N ILE A 665 1.92 -1.26 20.96
CA ILE A 665 3.29 -1.14 21.45
C ILE A 665 4.13 -0.59 20.30
N ALA A 666 4.87 0.48 20.55
CA ALA A 666 5.50 1.23 19.48
C ALA A 666 6.81 1.90 19.89
N THR A 667 7.66 2.11 18.88
CA THR A 667 8.69 3.15 18.92
C THR A 667 8.10 4.49 18.50
N LEU A 668 8.76 5.59 18.82
CA LEU A 668 8.37 6.94 18.39
C LEU A 668 8.78 7.19 16.94
N ASP A 669 8.18 6.42 16.03
CA ASP A 669 8.45 6.43 14.59
C ASP A 669 7.18 6.68 13.78
N GLY A 670 7.30 7.34 12.63
CA GLY A 670 6.19 7.62 11.73
C GLY A 670 4.97 8.22 12.43
N ALA A 671 3.79 7.71 12.11
CA ALA A 671 2.51 8.17 12.70
C ALA A 671 2.27 7.69 14.15
N ASN A 672 3.15 6.84 14.72
CA ASN A 672 3.00 6.44 16.13
C ASN A 672 3.10 7.62 17.09
N ILE A 673 3.86 8.67 16.73
CA ILE A 673 3.95 9.91 17.50
C ILE A 673 2.58 10.60 17.55
N GLU A 674 1.93 10.72 16.40
CA GLU A 674 0.61 11.35 16.30
C GLU A 674 -0.46 10.51 17.02
N ILE A 675 -0.37 9.18 16.94
CA ILE A 675 -1.25 8.28 17.72
C ILE A 675 -1.04 8.51 19.22
N ARG A 676 0.22 8.56 19.71
CA ARG A 676 0.52 8.85 21.12
C ARG A 676 -0.05 10.21 21.55
N ASP A 677 0.09 11.20 20.72
CA ASP A 677 -0.39 12.57 21.04
C ASP A 677 -1.91 12.62 21.14
N GLU A 678 -2.62 11.84 20.32
CA GLU A 678 -4.08 11.70 20.37
C GLU A 678 -4.54 10.92 21.59
N VAL A 679 -4.08 9.69 21.78
CA VAL A 679 -4.57 8.83 22.86
C VAL A 679 -3.95 9.14 24.22
N LYS A 680 -2.93 9.95 24.29
CA LYS A 680 -2.05 10.23 25.44
C LYS A 680 -1.20 9.03 25.85
N LYS A 681 -0.11 9.30 26.55
CA LYS A 681 0.95 8.32 26.89
C LYS A 681 0.47 7.11 27.71
N ASP A 682 -0.66 7.24 28.41
CA ASP A 682 -1.19 6.17 29.27
C ASP A 682 -2.01 5.12 28.49
N ASN A 683 -2.35 5.41 27.24
CA ASN A 683 -3.19 4.56 26.39
C ASN A 683 -2.45 3.94 25.19
N ILE A 684 -1.13 4.04 25.19
CA ILE A 684 -0.20 3.42 24.24
C ILE A 684 1.08 3.03 24.98
N ILE A 685 1.76 2.01 24.54
CA ILE A 685 3.01 1.56 25.17
C ILE A 685 4.20 1.96 24.30
N ILE A 686 5.04 2.87 24.77
CA ILE A 686 6.21 3.36 24.05
C ILE A 686 7.48 2.77 24.64
N PHE A 687 8.43 2.42 23.77
CA PHE A 687 9.76 1.96 24.12
C PHE A 687 10.80 2.40 23.07
N GLY A 688 12.07 2.15 23.37
CA GLY A 688 13.17 2.34 22.43
C GLY A 688 13.68 3.79 22.37
N MET A 689 14.70 3.97 21.55
CA MET A 689 15.38 5.25 21.38
C MET A 689 14.53 6.29 20.65
N GLU A 690 14.73 7.54 20.98
CA GLU A 690 14.16 8.68 20.27
C GLU A 690 14.93 8.98 18.97
N ALA A 691 14.28 9.69 18.04
CA ALA A 691 14.85 10.00 16.73
C ALA A 691 16.20 10.73 16.84
N ARG A 692 16.35 11.64 17.80
CA ARG A 692 17.61 12.37 18.01
C ARG A 692 18.78 11.46 18.39
N GLU A 693 18.54 10.45 19.21
CA GLU A 693 19.57 9.49 19.62
C GLU A 693 20.05 8.66 18.43
N ILE A 694 19.09 8.16 17.63
CA ILE A 694 19.41 7.38 16.42
C ILE A 694 20.18 8.22 15.40
N LEU A 695 19.74 9.44 15.10
CA LEU A 695 20.43 10.34 14.19
C LEU A 695 21.85 10.66 14.67
N ASN A 696 22.06 10.83 15.97
CA ASN A 696 23.40 11.01 16.55
C ASN A 696 24.29 9.79 16.32
N TYR A 697 23.78 8.56 16.58
CA TYR A 697 24.54 7.33 16.29
C TYR A 697 24.86 7.18 14.81
N MET A 698 23.91 7.50 13.92
CA MET A 698 24.14 7.44 12.47
C MET A 698 25.16 8.46 11.99
N GLN A 699 25.18 9.68 12.57
CA GLN A 699 26.05 10.75 12.15
C GLN A 699 27.47 10.65 12.78
N PHE A 700 27.55 10.29 14.06
CA PHE A 700 28.81 10.36 14.83
C PHE A 700 29.34 8.98 15.23
N GLY A 701 28.59 7.91 14.96
CA GLY A 701 28.94 6.56 15.43
C GLY A 701 28.77 6.41 16.95
N GLY A 702 29.50 5.46 17.53
CA GLY A 702 29.53 5.22 19.00
C GLY A 702 28.57 4.12 19.45
N TYR A 703 27.79 3.48 18.57
CA TYR A 703 27.06 2.27 18.85
C TYR A 703 27.91 1.03 18.59
N SER A 704 27.86 0.06 19.50
CA SER A 704 28.55 -1.23 19.36
C SER A 704 27.62 -2.35 19.81
N SER A 705 27.15 -3.16 18.87
CA SER A 705 26.28 -4.30 19.12
C SER A 705 26.96 -5.37 19.97
N ILE A 706 28.25 -5.59 19.77
CA ILE A 706 29.04 -6.55 20.57
C ILE A 706 29.18 -6.11 22.03
N GLU A 707 29.17 -4.81 22.32
CA GLU A 707 29.13 -4.33 23.71
C GLU A 707 27.78 -4.60 24.35
N GLU A 708 26.66 -4.38 23.66
CA GLU A 708 25.33 -4.72 24.16
C GLU A 708 25.20 -6.23 24.41
N TYR A 709 25.72 -7.05 23.50
CA TYR A 709 25.80 -8.50 23.65
C TYR A 709 26.63 -8.91 24.90
N ASN A 710 27.77 -8.30 25.13
CA ASN A 710 28.62 -8.65 26.29
C ASN A 710 28.08 -8.14 27.64
N LYS A 711 27.37 -7.00 27.64
CA LYS A 711 26.81 -6.38 28.84
C LYS A 711 25.51 -7.06 29.32
N ASN A 712 24.72 -7.66 28.46
CA ASN A 712 23.40 -8.20 28.80
C ASN A 712 23.35 -9.72 28.55
N TRP A 713 23.37 -10.51 29.64
CA TRP A 713 23.32 -11.96 29.58
C TRP A 713 22.06 -12.52 28.85
N ARG A 714 20.93 -11.80 28.89
CA ARG A 714 19.72 -12.19 28.15
C ARG A 714 19.92 -12.07 26.65
N ILE A 715 20.52 -10.98 26.19
CA ILE A 715 20.90 -10.79 24.79
C ILE A 715 21.86 -11.91 24.38
N LYS A 716 22.92 -12.13 25.17
CA LYS A 716 23.90 -13.18 24.89
C LYS A 716 23.24 -14.53 24.70
N ARG A 717 22.36 -14.92 25.62
CA ARG A 717 21.65 -16.20 25.59
C ARG A 717 20.81 -16.40 24.33
N VAL A 718 20.01 -15.40 23.92
CA VAL A 718 19.13 -15.52 22.73
C VAL A 718 19.91 -15.43 21.43
N ILE A 719 21.00 -14.67 21.38
CA ILE A 719 21.86 -14.59 20.20
C ILE A 719 22.64 -15.91 20.00
N GLU A 720 23.16 -16.51 21.08
CA GLU A 720 23.83 -17.83 20.99
C GLU A 720 22.86 -18.92 20.50
N ASP A 721 21.58 -18.85 20.84
CA ASP A 721 20.59 -19.82 20.40
C ASP A 721 20.36 -19.83 18.88
N LEU A 722 20.71 -18.77 18.17
CA LEU A 722 20.64 -18.73 16.70
C LEU A 722 21.64 -19.70 16.03
N VAL A 723 22.76 -20.02 16.73
CA VAL A 723 23.88 -20.77 16.13
C VAL A 723 24.31 -22.01 16.94
N ASN A 724 23.61 -22.34 18.04
CA ASN A 724 23.98 -23.48 18.89
C ASN A 724 23.20 -24.77 18.62
N GLY A 725 22.16 -24.70 17.77
CA GLY A 725 21.32 -25.85 17.43
C GLY A 725 19.95 -25.87 18.16
N THR A 726 19.60 -24.83 18.91
CA THR A 726 18.33 -24.76 19.65
C THR A 726 17.11 -24.76 18.73
N TYR A 727 17.17 -24.01 17.62
CA TYR A 727 16.05 -23.83 16.70
C TYR A 727 16.25 -24.55 15.34
N SER A 728 17.41 -25.12 15.08
CA SER A 728 17.69 -25.92 13.89
C SER A 728 18.85 -26.88 14.17
N SER A 729 18.77 -28.09 13.64
CA SER A 729 19.91 -29.03 13.63
C SER A 729 21.08 -28.50 12.77
N ASP A 730 20.79 -27.71 11.74
CA ASP A 730 21.79 -26.94 11.00
C ASP A 730 22.13 -25.67 11.79
N LYS A 731 23.26 -25.66 12.47
CA LYS A 731 23.75 -24.52 13.24
C LYS A 731 24.12 -23.30 12.39
N GLY A 732 24.31 -23.48 11.08
CA GLY A 732 24.58 -22.42 10.12
C GLY A 732 23.34 -21.68 9.61
N LEU A 733 22.16 -22.26 9.80
CA LEU A 733 20.92 -21.80 9.17
C LEU A 733 20.58 -20.34 9.50
N PHE A 734 20.72 -19.91 10.75
CA PHE A 734 20.43 -18.57 11.22
C PHE A 734 21.68 -17.70 11.41
N LYS A 735 22.83 -18.19 10.91
CA LYS A 735 24.08 -17.42 10.93
C LYS A 735 23.94 -16.07 10.22
N PRO A 736 23.20 -15.89 9.10
CA PRO A 736 22.99 -14.58 8.51
C PRO A 736 22.33 -13.56 9.45
N ILE A 737 21.38 -13.99 10.30
CA ILE A 737 20.76 -13.13 11.31
C ILE A 737 21.76 -12.82 12.43
N TYR A 738 22.51 -13.83 12.90
CA TYR A 738 23.57 -13.63 13.88
C TYR A 738 24.63 -12.64 13.38
N ASP A 739 25.13 -12.83 12.15
CA ASP A 739 26.14 -11.94 11.55
C ASP A 739 25.61 -10.51 11.39
N ASN A 740 24.36 -10.34 10.97
CA ASN A 740 23.73 -9.02 10.89
C ASN A 740 23.70 -8.30 12.25
N LEU A 741 23.37 -9.02 13.32
CA LEU A 741 23.29 -8.44 14.66
C LEU A 741 24.66 -8.22 15.32
N ILE A 742 25.64 -9.08 15.08
CA ILE A 742 26.94 -9.05 15.78
C ILE A 742 28.07 -8.59 14.87
N LEU A 743 28.26 -9.24 13.70
CA LEU A 743 29.40 -8.95 12.82
C LEU A 743 29.23 -7.62 12.08
N TYR A 744 27.99 -7.31 11.63
CA TYR A 744 27.68 -6.09 10.88
C TYR A 744 27.09 -4.98 11.76
N ASN A 745 27.29 -5.09 13.09
CA ASN A 745 26.99 -4.06 14.07
C ASN A 745 25.53 -3.60 14.13
N ASP A 746 24.57 -4.53 13.85
CA ASP A 746 23.14 -4.30 14.09
C ASP A 746 22.64 -2.94 13.63
N GLU A 747 22.65 -2.71 12.31
CA GLU A 747 22.27 -1.46 11.64
C GLU A 747 20.95 -0.86 12.15
N PHE A 748 20.01 -1.71 12.59
CA PHE A 748 18.67 -1.30 13.02
C PHE A 748 18.46 -1.27 14.54
N PHE A 749 19.55 -1.27 15.32
CA PHE A 749 19.54 -1.11 16.78
C PHE A 749 18.62 -2.10 17.53
N VAL A 750 18.52 -3.33 17.05
CA VAL A 750 17.71 -4.40 17.65
C VAL A 750 18.18 -4.69 19.08
N LEU A 751 19.49 -4.84 19.26
CA LEU A 751 20.08 -5.17 20.57
C LEU A 751 20.01 -3.98 21.54
N LYS A 752 20.12 -2.75 21.02
CA LYS A 752 20.05 -1.52 21.83
C LYS A 752 18.66 -1.35 22.46
N ASP A 753 17.62 -1.59 21.69
CA ASP A 753 16.25 -1.43 22.16
C ASP A 753 15.70 -2.69 22.88
N PHE A 754 16.44 -3.82 22.90
CA PHE A 754 15.94 -5.09 23.39
C PHE A 754 15.48 -5.01 24.86
N GLN A 755 16.26 -4.41 25.76
CA GLN A 755 15.92 -4.33 27.15
C GLN A 755 14.65 -3.50 27.41
N SER A 756 14.55 -2.32 26.77
CA SER A 756 13.38 -1.44 26.89
C SER A 756 12.12 -2.09 26.30
N TYR A 757 12.29 -2.90 25.25
CA TYR A 757 11.20 -3.67 24.67
C TYR A 757 10.69 -4.77 25.62
N LEU A 758 11.58 -5.48 26.31
CA LEU A 758 11.20 -6.47 27.31
C LEU A 758 10.43 -5.85 28.48
N GLU A 759 10.88 -4.69 28.97
CA GLU A 759 10.19 -3.94 30.04
C GLU A 759 8.80 -3.47 29.60
N ALA A 760 8.66 -3.00 28.35
CA ALA A 760 7.38 -2.65 27.78
C ALA A 760 6.42 -3.86 27.70
N GLN A 761 6.94 -5.03 27.35
CA GLN A 761 6.18 -6.26 27.28
C GLN A 761 5.77 -6.79 28.68
N ASP A 762 6.58 -6.59 29.69
CA ASP A 762 6.22 -6.91 31.07
C ASP A 762 5.10 -5.98 31.59
N LYS A 763 5.11 -4.68 31.23
CA LYS A 763 3.98 -3.74 31.47
C LYS A 763 2.68 -4.24 30.84
N ILE A 764 2.73 -4.68 29.58
CA ILE A 764 1.57 -5.22 28.86
C ILE A 764 1.01 -6.45 29.57
N ASN A 765 1.89 -7.38 30.01
CA ASN A 765 1.47 -8.55 30.75
C ASN A 765 0.65 -8.17 32.00
N ASN A 766 1.12 -7.18 32.76
CA ASN A 766 0.44 -6.72 33.97
C ASN A 766 -0.86 -5.98 33.65
N LEU A 767 -0.87 -5.14 32.61
CA LEU A 767 -2.03 -4.37 32.18
C LEU A 767 -3.18 -5.27 31.69
N TYR A 768 -2.87 -6.35 30.95
CA TYR A 768 -3.88 -7.26 30.43
C TYR A 768 -4.59 -8.09 31.52
N LYS A 769 -4.02 -8.23 32.71
CA LYS A 769 -4.67 -8.88 33.85
C LYS A 769 -5.89 -8.10 34.33
N ASP A 770 -5.85 -6.78 34.27
CA ASP A 770 -7.01 -5.89 34.54
C ASP A 770 -7.86 -5.72 33.29
N LYS A 771 -8.84 -6.62 33.12
CA LYS A 771 -9.68 -6.64 31.92
C LYS A 771 -10.48 -5.35 31.73
N TYR A 772 -10.94 -4.71 32.79
CA TYR A 772 -11.72 -3.47 32.69
C TYR A 772 -10.83 -2.29 32.24
N ASN A 773 -9.66 -2.15 32.85
CA ASN A 773 -8.73 -1.11 32.45
C ASN A 773 -8.21 -1.34 31.02
N TRP A 774 -7.97 -2.61 30.63
CA TRP A 774 -7.62 -2.94 29.24
C TRP A 774 -8.70 -2.47 28.26
N GLN A 775 -9.98 -2.81 28.50
CA GLN A 775 -11.08 -2.43 27.61
C GLN A 775 -11.35 -0.91 27.61
N LYS A 776 -11.10 -0.22 28.72
CA LYS A 776 -11.11 1.24 28.76
C LYS A 776 -10.11 1.83 27.76
N ILE A 777 -8.87 1.36 27.80
CA ILE A 777 -7.82 1.80 26.87
C ILE A 777 -8.20 1.48 25.42
N CYS A 778 -8.74 0.27 25.17
CA CYS A 778 -9.27 -0.08 23.83
C CYS A 778 -10.33 0.91 23.36
N GLY A 779 -11.30 1.27 24.22
CA GLY A 779 -12.35 2.25 23.91
C GLY A 779 -11.80 3.64 23.61
N ILE A 780 -10.80 4.10 24.36
CA ILE A 780 -10.10 5.38 24.12
C ILE A 780 -9.39 5.34 22.75
N ASN A 781 -8.70 4.26 22.42
CA ASN A 781 -8.03 4.11 21.12
C ASN A 781 -9.06 4.17 19.95
N ILE A 782 -10.20 3.48 20.09
CA ILE A 782 -11.29 3.56 19.10
C ILE A 782 -11.77 5.00 18.95
N ALA A 783 -12.08 5.68 20.04
CA ALA A 783 -12.60 7.05 20.04
C ALA A 783 -11.66 8.02 19.30
N HIS A 784 -10.38 7.95 19.56
CA HIS A 784 -9.39 8.85 18.97
C HIS A 784 -8.90 8.45 17.59
N SER A 785 -9.43 7.36 16.99
CA SER A 785 -8.99 6.87 15.67
C SER A 785 -9.55 7.65 14.48
N GLY A 786 -10.60 8.44 14.68
CA GLY A 786 -11.32 9.14 13.61
C GLY A 786 -10.45 10.12 12.82
N ILE A 787 -9.49 10.77 13.48
CA ILE A 787 -8.54 11.68 12.83
C ILE A 787 -7.66 10.98 11.80
N PHE A 788 -7.45 9.67 11.92
CA PHE A 788 -6.69 8.85 10.98
C PHE A 788 -7.54 8.29 9.83
N SER A 789 -8.73 8.84 9.61
CA SER A 789 -9.51 8.54 8.41
C SER A 789 -8.85 9.11 7.15
N SER A 790 -8.83 8.33 6.06
CA SER A 790 -8.40 8.81 4.74
C SER A 790 -9.31 9.92 4.20
N ASP A 791 -10.54 10.05 4.69
CA ASP A 791 -11.42 11.18 4.33
C ASP A 791 -10.84 12.52 4.79
N ARG A 792 -10.29 12.60 6.02
CA ARG A 792 -9.56 13.77 6.49
C ARG A 792 -8.35 14.04 5.60
N THR A 793 -7.54 12.99 5.33
CA THR A 793 -6.35 13.14 4.49
C THR A 793 -6.70 13.66 3.10
N ILE A 794 -7.71 13.11 2.45
CA ILE A 794 -8.14 13.52 1.10
C ILE A 794 -8.71 14.94 1.09
N LYS A 795 -9.44 15.35 2.13
CA LYS A 795 -9.87 16.76 2.28
C LYS A 795 -8.67 17.71 2.30
N GLU A 796 -7.63 17.38 3.05
CA GLU A 796 -6.40 18.17 3.10
C GLU A 796 -5.67 18.21 1.74
N TYR A 797 -5.58 17.09 1.03
CA TYR A 797 -5.02 17.05 -0.33
C TYR A 797 -5.86 17.90 -1.31
N ALA A 798 -7.17 17.77 -1.26
CA ALA A 798 -8.09 18.51 -2.12
C ALA A 798 -7.93 20.01 -1.96
N THR A 799 -7.89 20.48 -0.72
CA THR A 799 -7.81 21.91 -0.40
C THR A 799 -6.41 22.49 -0.64
N ASP A 800 -5.38 21.82 -0.11
CA ASP A 800 -4.05 22.43 0.00
C ASP A 800 -3.16 22.14 -1.22
N ILE A 801 -3.42 21.06 -1.96
CA ILE A 801 -2.55 20.59 -3.04
C ILE A 801 -3.26 20.62 -4.38
N TRP A 802 -4.42 19.97 -4.49
CA TRP A 802 -5.07 19.80 -5.80
C TRP A 802 -5.89 21.01 -6.21
N GLY A 803 -6.35 21.82 -5.26
CA GLY A 803 -7.28 22.92 -5.50
C GLY A 803 -8.58 22.40 -6.14
N SER A 804 -9.07 21.26 -5.68
CA SER A 804 -10.36 20.70 -6.07
C SER A 804 -11.43 21.13 -5.05
N GLU A 805 -12.58 21.55 -5.55
CA GLU A 805 -13.70 21.94 -4.71
C GLU A 805 -14.30 20.70 -4.03
N LEU A 806 -14.54 20.80 -2.72
CA LEU A 806 -15.37 19.84 -1.99
C LEU A 806 -16.82 20.18 -2.27
N ILE A 807 -17.49 19.40 -3.12
CA ILE A 807 -18.91 19.62 -3.38
C ILE A 807 -19.71 19.04 -2.22
N TYR A 808 -19.96 19.85 -1.19
CA TYR A 808 -20.95 19.50 -0.19
C TYR A 808 -22.34 19.55 -0.85
N LYS A 809 -22.98 18.42 -1.11
CA LYS A 809 -24.42 18.41 -1.24
C LYS A 809 -24.98 18.89 0.10
N ASN A 810 -25.63 20.04 0.12
CA ASN A 810 -26.60 20.34 1.18
C ASN A 810 -27.63 19.20 1.15
N LEU A 811 -27.48 18.25 2.07
CA LEU A 811 -28.45 17.20 2.34
C LEU A 811 -29.67 17.80 3.01
#